data_ab5c06aec8828987708caa1ecfcaed83
#
_entry.id   ab5c06aec8828987708caa1ecfcaed83
#
_cell.length_a   1.000
_cell.length_b   1.000
_cell.length_c   1.000
_cell.angle_alpha   90.00
_cell.angle_beta   90.00
_cell.angle_gamma   90.00
#
_symmetry.space_group_name_H-M   'P 1'
#
loop_
_entity.id
_entity.type
_entity.pdbx_description
1 polymer ?
#
loop_
_entity_poly.entity_id
_entity_poly.type
_entity_poly.pdbx_seq_one_letter_code
_entity_poly.pdbx_strand_id
1 'polypeptide(L)'
;MAHRETAPYAPQDPKEIRELIESLESHKGKKKGAGGFSVKKQTFQLPNGRSVDSWKMNDWDYKKANLPTYARGLFTYKTLDGNYEIAVRGYDKFFNHGEVRKTEWRNVEKNTRGPYELSVKENGCIIFIAGLDDGTLLVCSKHSTGARGDVELSHAQAGERWVEKHLATVGKTKTDLAYKLREMNVTLVAELCDDSFEEHVLAYTPEDSGLYVHGINLNLPEFATYPGHLVDKFADEWGMKKVMYVMEDDIRRVKTFLDKVAETGNYAGRDTEGFVIRCQARENESSPWVDWFFKYKFEEPYLMYRQWRECTKAMIAGRPPRYKKHAAITKEYLEFARQRFTQQPGLAKQYNMNHGIIKLRDDFLAARGTTGAEIIQQELASGDMESKDVTRNVVLVPVATIGCGKTTLALALVKLFGWGHFQNDNVSSRKNRPQIFADTISSMLVSNPVVIADRNNHQKRERDQLINDISRTVKDARFVALHYVHDRSNYDEIRKATRDRVLTRGDNHQTIQAGSKGPEEIIEIMEGFMYRFQPVDTSDAPDDQFDLVINLEPTVSSRENLEVIIGKMAETYPKLFEGKDMPTDADMDAAIEWAMNEYSPDFKMDLSKNKGKNKTPNQNQKQGQTQQQTRPKKQPRMEYFSVRVDAQRINSILEAIFKDADSDTAKMYRQLKQTRRIQPEFHVTLIHRASAQENKSYWDRLLQLHSTVYDATDPTQQSMEPDMGKCGVHLERLVWDDKLMCFVVRLDGAVTLQADEDHGGNEEFNLVTVNPVAHITVGTANQGIPPKMSNELLQRWLNEGSNDSGINEMAVKGHVVLDGRVKGVFGKA
;
A
#
# COMPACT_ATOMS: atom_id res chain seq x y z
N MET A 1 -25.86 18.03 10.57
CA MET A 1 -24.82 18.78 11.29
C MET A 1 -25.08 20.29 11.22
N ALA A 2 -25.05 20.93 10.09
CA ALA A 2 -25.27 22.40 9.97
C ALA A 2 -26.64 22.93 10.46
N HIS A 3 -27.64 22.07 10.62
CA HIS A 3 -28.95 22.42 11.21
C HIS A 3 -28.98 22.32 12.74
N ARG A 4 -27.92 21.93 13.40
CA ARG A 4 -27.91 21.85 14.87
C ARG A 4 -27.69 23.23 15.44
N GLU A 5 -28.69 23.77 16.04
CA GLU A 5 -28.60 25.06 16.77
C GLU A 5 -27.77 24.90 18.07
N THR A 6 -27.75 23.71 18.62
CA THR A 6 -27.06 23.38 19.87
C THR A 6 -25.91 22.42 19.66
N ALA A 7 -24.86 22.60 20.46
CA ALA A 7 -23.70 21.69 20.48
C ALA A 7 -24.12 20.29 20.90
N PRO A 8 -23.67 19.23 20.20
CA PRO A 8 -23.83 17.87 20.69
C PRO A 8 -23.02 17.69 22.00
N TYR A 9 -23.54 16.91 22.93
CA TYR A 9 -22.84 16.52 24.14
C TYR A 9 -23.19 15.09 24.51
N ALA A 10 -22.18 14.30 24.86
CA ALA A 10 -22.32 13.04 25.55
C ALA A 10 -21.09 12.78 26.43
N PRO A 11 -21.26 12.24 27.65
CA PRO A 11 -20.13 11.77 28.46
C PRO A 11 -19.52 10.50 27.85
N GLN A 12 -18.28 10.22 28.20
CA GLN A 12 -17.65 8.94 27.86
C GLN A 12 -18.19 7.83 28.76
N ASP A 13 -18.48 6.67 28.17
CA ASP A 13 -18.76 5.45 28.93
C ASP A 13 -17.43 4.67 29.13
N PRO A 14 -16.98 4.47 30.39
CA PRO A 14 -15.74 3.74 30.66
C PRO A 14 -15.73 2.30 30.12
N LYS A 15 -16.90 1.69 30.00
CA LYS A 15 -17.04 0.32 29.45
C LYS A 15 -16.77 0.33 27.95
N GLU A 16 -17.40 1.21 27.18
CA GLU A 16 -17.19 1.35 25.73
C GLU A 16 -15.73 1.70 25.41
N ILE A 17 -15.12 2.59 26.18
CA ILE A 17 -13.70 2.98 26.01
C ILE A 17 -12.78 1.78 26.28
N ARG A 18 -13.08 0.97 27.29
CA ARG A 18 -12.31 -0.24 27.57
C ARG A 18 -12.42 -1.25 26.44
N GLU A 19 -13.63 -1.51 25.95
CA GLU A 19 -13.86 -2.39 24.81
C GLU A 19 -13.12 -1.91 23.55
N LEU A 20 -13.11 -0.60 23.28
CA LEU A 20 -12.34 -0.02 22.20
C LEU A 20 -10.84 -0.30 22.37
N ILE A 21 -10.27 -0.03 23.54
CA ILE A 21 -8.84 -0.24 23.82
C ILE A 21 -8.48 -1.71 23.71
N GLU A 22 -9.29 -2.62 24.27
CA GLU A 22 -9.07 -4.06 24.17
C GLU A 22 -9.09 -4.54 22.70
N SER A 23 -10.03 -4.02 21.91
CA SER A 23 -10.07 -4.29 20.48
C SER A 23 -8.82 -3.80 19.77
N LEU A 24 -8.33 -2.59 20.05
CA LEU A 24 -7.10 -2.03 19.48
C LEU A 24 -5.86 -2.84 19.92
N GLU A 25 -5.73 -3.19 21.20
CA GLU A 25 -4.62 -4.00 21.72
C GLU A 25 -4.62 -5.41 21.10
N SER A 26 -5.79 -6.01 20.90
CA SER A 26 -5.90 -7.33 20.29
C SER A 26 -5.35 -7.39 18.85
N HIS A 27 -5.25 -6.25 18.15
CA HIS A 27 -4.73 -6.13 16.78
C HIS A 27 -3.33 -5.53 16.70
N LYS A 28 -2.71 -5.25 17.84
CA LYS A 28 -1.36 -4.70 17.93
C LYS A 28 -0.33 -5.70 17.43
N GLY A 29 0.49 -5.29 16.47
CA GLY A 29 1.60 -6.09 15.97
C GLY A 29 1.23 -7.36 15.20
N LYS A 30 -0.05 -7.70 15.04
CA LYS A 30 -0.45 -8.89 14.30
C LYS A 30 -0.04 -8.78 12.83
N LYS A 31 0.63 -9.81 12.31
CA LYS A 31 0.82 -9.99 10.87
C LYS A 31 -0.56 -10.17 10.21
N LYS A 32 -0.77 -9.51 9.09
CA LYS A 32 -2.04 -9.54 8.35
C LYS A 32 -2.35 -10.97 7.90
N GLY A 33 -3.37 -11.59 8.47
CA GLY A 33 -4.13 -12.63 7.79
C GLY A 33 -5.01 -12.02 6.70
N ALA A 34 -5.59 -12.82 5.81
CA ALA A 34 -6.51 -12.34 4.78
C ALA A 34 -7.64 -11.49 5.42
N GLY A 35 -7.72 -10.20 5.01
CA GLY A 35 -8.71 -9.26 5.55
C GLY A 35 -8.33 -8.53 6.86
N GLY A 36 -7.26 -8.90 7.56
CA GLY A 36 -6.87 -8.29 8.83
C GLY A 36 -6.26 -6.88 8.69
N PHE A 37 -6.39 -6.08 9.73
CA PHE A 37 -5.72 -4.79 9.90
C PHE A 37 -4.69 -4.87 11.03
N SER A 38 -3.79 -3.89 11.10
CA SER A 38 -2.75 -3.81 12.13
C SER A 38 -2.77 -2.47 12.83
N VAL A 39 -2.69 -2.51 14.15
CA VAL A 39 -2.66 -1.33 15.01
C VAL A 39 -1.25 -1.12 15.54
N LYS A 40 -0.78 0.11 15.53
CA LYS A 40 0.45 0.55 16.20
C LYS A 40 0.06 1.41 17.39
N LYS A 41 0.68 1.15 18.52
CA LYS A 41 0.55 1.93 19.76
C LYS A 41 1.88 2.60 20.06
N GLN A 42 1.85 3.85 20.43
CA GLN A 42 3.00 4.58 20.93
C GLN A 42 2.60 5.33 22.20
N THR A 43 3.34 5.11 23.29
CA THR A 43 3.11 5.77 24.58
C THR A 43 4.02 6.98 24.71
N PHE A 44 3.46 8.10 25.13
CA PHE A 44 4.16 9.35 25.39
C PHE A 44 4.06 9.70 26.89
N GLN A 45 5.17 10.11 27.48
CA GLN A 45 5.22 10.63 28.84
C GLN A 45 4.93 12.13 28.82
N LEU A 46 4.05 12.57 29.70
CA LEU A 46 3.72 13.98 29.88
C LEU A 46 4.55 14.60 30.99
N PRO A 47 4.76 15.94 31.00
CA PRO A 47 5.52 16.62 32.02
C PRO A 47 4.98 16.44 33.45
N ASN A 48 3.68 16.17 33.59
CA ASN A 48 3.02 15.88 34.89
C ASN A 48 3.26 14.45 35.41
N GLY A 49 4.10 13.63 34.73
CA GLY A 49 4.40 12.25 35.09
C GLY A 49 3.38 11.23 34.61
N ARG A 50 2.32 11.66 33.92
CA ARG A 50 1.30 10.79 33.32
C ARG A 50 1.70 10.35 31.91
N SER A 51 0.99 9.39 31.35
CA SER A 51 1.22 8.93 29.99
C SER A 51 -0.05 8.92 29.17
N VAL A 52 0.12 9.14 27.87
CA VAL A 52 -0.94 9.00 26.87
C VAL A 52 -0.51 8.03 25.77
N ASP A 53 -1.44 7.23 25.30
CA ASP A 53 -1.24 6.23 24.27
C ASP A 53 -1.81 6.72 22.95
N SER A 54 -0.97 6.88 21.94
CA SER A 54 -1.37 7.19 20.57
C SER A 54 -1.60 5.92 19.77
N TRP A 55 -2.74 5.83 19.10
CA TRP A 55 -3.14 4.70 18.30
C TRP A 55 -3.13 5.04 16.82
N LYS A 56 -2.55 4.16 16.01
CA LYS A 56 -2.40 4.38 14.57
C LYS A 56 -2.66 3.10 13.79
N MET A 57 -3.48 3.20 12.75
CA MET A 57 -3.61 2.21 11.68
C MET A 57 -2.89 2.71 10.42
N ASN A 58 -2.62 1.79 9.47
CA ASN A 58 -2.09 2.23 8.18
C ASN A 58 -3.19 2.91 7.36
N ASP A 59 -2.83 3.88 6.52
CA ASP A 59 -3.81 4.67 5.76
C ASP A 59 -4.73 3.83 4.86
N TRP A 60 -4.23 2.73 4.29
CA TRP A 60 -5.04 1.79 3.51
C TRP A 60 -6.00 0.91 4.33
N ASP A 61 -5.75 0.75 5.65
CA ASP A 61 -6.64 -0.03 6.50
C ASP A 61 -7.98 0.68 6.76
N TYR A 62 -8.02 2.03 6.68
CA TYR A 62 -9.25 2.82 6.82
C TYR A 62 -10.28 2.62 5.69
N LYS A 63 -9.92 1.94 4.59
CA LYS A 63 -10.87 1.54 3.54
C LYS A 63 -11.65 0.26 3.88
N LYS A 64 -11.34 -0.39 5.00
CA LYS A 64 -11.99 -1.64 5.44
C LYS A 64 -13.24 -1.34 6.25
N ALA A 65 -14.23 -2.21 6.13
CA ALA A 65 -15.38 -2.22 7.02
C ALA A 65 -15.01 -2.80 8.41
N ASN A 66 -15.81 -2.49 9.42
CA ASN A 66 -15.72 -3.06 10.77
C ASN A 66 -14.38 -2.83 11.49
N LEU A 67 -13.79 -1.67 11.33
CA LEU A 67 -12.68 -1.24 12.16
C LEU A 67 -13.18 -0.87 13.56
N PRO A 68 -12.38 -1.08 14.62
CA PRO A 68 -12.75 -0.65 15.97
C PRO A 68 -12.90 0.86 16.06
N THR A 69 -12.27 1.62 15.19
CA THR A 69 -12.41 3.07 15.03
C THR A 69 -11.93 3.51 13.65
N TYR A 70 -12.48 4.59 13.15
CA TYR A 70 -12.01 5.28 11.94
C TYR A 70 -11.24 6.57 12.26
N ALA A 71 -11.01 6.86 13.54
CA ALA A 71 -10.32 8.05 13.98
C ALA A 71 -8.87 8.12 13.47
N ARG A 72 -8.50 9.24 12.86
CA ARG A 72 -7.12 9.62 12.56
C ARG A 72 -6.66 10.66 13.57
N GLY A 73 -5.82 10.23 14.49
CA GLY A 73 -5.50 10.94 15.72
C GLY A 73 -6.42 10.45 16.84
N LEU A 74 -6.01 9.39 17.49
CA LEU A 74 -6.69 8.86 18.67
C LEU A 74 -5.64 8.72 19.78
N PHE A 75 -5.89 9.37 20.91
CA PHE A 75 -5.08 9.24 22.11
C PHE A 75 -5.96 8.84 23.27
N THR A 76 -5.51 7.89 24.06
CA THR A 76 -6.19 7.41 25.26
C THR A 76 -5.27 7.53 26.48
N TYR A 77 -5.84 7.64 27.64
CA TYR A 77 -5.07 7.72 28.89
C TYR A 77 -5.85 7.12 30.05
N LYS A 78 -5.17 6.92 31.19
CA LYS A 78 -5.81 6.58 32.44
C LYS A 78 -6.09 7.83 33.26
N THR A 79 -7.33 8.00 33.71
CA THR A 79 -7.77 9.03 34.62
C THR A 79 -7.17 8.84 36.01
N LEU A 80 -7.30 9.82 36.88
CA LEU A 80 -6.90 9.71 38.27
C LEU A 80 -7.62 8.58 38.99
N ASP A 81 -8.86 8.30 38.62
CA ASP A 81 -9.68 7.21 39.18
C ASP A 81 -9.33 5.83 38.61
N GLY A 82 -8.34 5.77 37.70
CA GLY A 82 -7.86 4.53 37.06
C GLY A 82 -8.70 4.02 35.88
N ASN A 83 -9.72 4.74 35.47
CA ASN A 83 -10.51 4.43 34.28
C ASN A 83 -9.76 4.84 33.00
N TYR A 84 -10.13 4.25 31.86
CA TYR A 84 -9.64 4.67 30.58
C TYR A 84 -10.58 5.70 29.95
N GLU A 85 -10.02 6.73 29.34
CA GLU A 85 -10.73 7.72 28.55
C GLU A 85 -10.01 8.02 27.24
N ILE A 86 -10.76 8.53 26.26
CA ILE A 86 -10.24 9.16 25.06
C ILE A 86 -9.80 10.56 25.46
N ALA A 87 -8.50 10.83 25.38
CA ALA A 87 -7.94 12.17 25.59
C ALA A 87 -8.11 13.03 24.34
N VAL A 88 -7.83 12.47 23.18
CA VAL A 88 -7.90 13.15 21.87
C VAL A 88 -8.62 12.27 20.86
N ARG A 89 -9.57 12.87 20.15
CA ARG A 89 -10.33 12.24 19.07
C ARG A 89 -10.30 13.12 17.82
N GLY A 90 -9.45 12.73 16.84
CA GLY A 90 -9.43 13.35 15.54
C GLY A 90 -10.66 12.99 14.70
N TYR A 91 -10.68 13.47 13.47
CA TYR A 91 -11.72 13.10 12.52
C TYR A 91 -11.68 11.63 12.16
N ASP A 92 -12.83 11.05 11.81
CA ASP A 92 -12.84 9.83 11.04
C ASP A 92 -12.14 10.05 9.70
N LYS A 93 -11.47 9.02 9.20
CA LYS A 93 -10.83 9.11 7.88
C LYS A 93 -11.87 9.44 6.83
N PHE A 94 -11.76 10.60 6.22
CA PHE A 94 -12.50 11.00 5.03
C PHE A 94 -11.57 11.10 3.81
N PHE A 95 -12.14 10.88 2.64
CA PHE A 95 -11.42 10.63 1.39
C PHE A 95 -11.55 11.81 0.44
N ASN A 96 -10.62 11.90 -0.53
CA ASN A 96 -10.76 12.85 -1.61
C ASN A 96 -11.92 12.43 -2.53
N HIS A 97 -12.49 13.39 -3.24
CA HIS A 97 -13.33 13.12 -4.38
C HIS A 97 -12.62 12.14 -5.33
N GLY A 98 -13.32 11.10 -5.79
CA GLY A 98 -12.79 10.07 -6.67
C GLY A 98 -11.80 9.07 -6.03
N GLU A 99 -11.44 9.19 -4.73
CA GLU A 99 -10.52 8.26 -4.06
C GLU A 99 -11.17 6.92 -3.69
N VAL A 100 -12.46 6.93 -3.42
CA VAL A 100 -13.30 5.75 -3.15
C VAL A 100 -14.67 5.94 -3.79
N ARG A 101 -15.39 4.83 -4.06
CA ARG A 101 -16.71 4.86 -4.70
C ARG A 101 -17.69 5.83 -4.01
N LYS A 102 -17.68 5.89 -2.68
CA LYS A 102 -18.53 6.81 -1.92
C LYS A 102 -18.28 8.28 -2.26
N THR A 103 -17.08 8.64 -2.71
CA THR A 103 -16.69 10.03 -3.05
C THR A 103 -16.74 10.34 -4.55
N GLU A 104 -17.22 9.44 -5.40
CA GLU A 104 -17.51 9.73 -6.80
C GLU A 104 -18.78 10.57 -6.93
N TRP A 105 -18.83 11.53 -7.86
CA TRP A 105 -19.96 12.44 -8.03
C TRP A 105 -21.30 11.72 -8.14
N ARG A 106 -21.37 10.66 -8.93
CA ARG A 106 -22.57 9.83 -9.08
C ARG A 106 -23.13 9.34 -7.73
N ASN A 107 -22.23 8.93 -6.83
CA ASN A 107 -22.63 8.47 -5.51
C ASN A 107 -22.92 9.64 -4.55
N VAL A 108 -22.12 10.69 -4.60
CA VAL A 108 -22.35 11.92 -3.82
C VAL A 108 -23.71 12.53 -4.15
N GLU A 109 -24.05 12.65 -5.43
CA GLU A 109 -25.35 13.18 -5.87
C GLU A 109 -26.54 12.33 -5.39
N LYS A 110 -26.41 10.99 -5.40
CA LYS A 110 -27.51 10.09 -5.04
C LYS A 110 -27.64 9.88 -3.53
N ASN A 111 -26.54 9.84 -2.81
CA ASN A 111 -26.48 9.34 -1.44
C ASN A 111 -26.00 10.38 -0.43
N THR A 112 -25.98 11.67 -0.78
CA THR A 112 -25.77 12.75 0.17
C THR A 112 -26.91 13.74 0.14
N ARG A 113 -27.02 14.53 1.21
CA ARG A 113 -27.96 15.66 1.31
C ARG A 113 -27.34 16.80 2.11
N GLY A 114 -27.80 18.01 1.78
CA GLY A 114 -27.42 19.22 2.47
C GLY A 114 -28.07 19.41 3.87
N PRO A 115 -27.78 20.55 4.48
CA PRO A 115 -26.89 21.58 3.94
C PRO A 115 -25.46 21.12 3.84
N TYR A 116 -24.78 21.61 2.81
CA TYR A 116 -23.37 21.36 2.58
C TYR A 116 -22.56 22.53 3.12
N GLU A 117 -21.68 22.24 4.09
CA GLU A 117 -20.73 23.22 4.59
C GLU A 117 -19.37 22.96 3.90
N LEU A 118 -18.93 23.92 3.09
CA LEU A 118 -17.68 23.86 2.34
C LEU A 118 -16.64 24.71 3.07
N SER A 119 -15.82 24.10 3.92
CA SER A 119 -14.75 24.81 4.61
C SER A 119 -13.46 24.78 3.81
N VAL A 120 -12.76 25.93 3.73
CA VAL A 120 -11.44 26.04 3.10
C VAL A 120 -10.50 25.02 3.75
N LYS A 121 -9.79 24.26 2.92
CA LYS A 121 -8.75 23.36 3.41
C LYS A 121 -7.44 24.13 3.53
N GLU A 122 -7.14 24.56 4.76
CA GLU A 122 -5.86 25.18 5.06
C GLU A 122 -4.69 24.20 4.82
N ASN A 123 -3.52 24.75 4.52
CA ASN A 123 -2.33 23.97 4.14
C ASN A 123 -1.24 24.09 5.21
N GLY A 124 -1.33 23.24 6.22
CA GLY A 124 -0.44 23.21 7.38
C GLY A 124 -0.33 21.83 8.00
N CYS A 125 -0.17 21.80 9.31
CA CYS A 125 -0.13 20.59 10.13
C CYS A 125 -1.33 20.52 11.06
N ILE A 126 -2.00 19.38 11.09
CA ILE A 126 -3.11 19.16 12.01
C ILE A 126 -2.63 19.13 13.46
N ILE A 127 -3.30 19.90 14.32
CA ILE A 127 -3.08 19.97 15.77
C ILE A 127 -4.38 19.63 16.49
N PHE A 128 -4.29 18.78 17.49
CA PHE A 128 -5.37 18.43 18.41
C PHE A 128 -5.09 19.03 19.78
N ILE A 129 -6.11 19.59 20.39
CA ILE A 129 -6.03 20.25 21.70
C ILE A 129 -7.16 19.70 22.55
N ALA A 130 -6.83 19.19 23.75
CA ALA A 130 -7.79 18.61 24.68
C ALA A 130 -7.40 18.88 26.13
N GLY A 131 -8.35 18.81 27.04
CA GLY A 131 -8.11 18.93 28.49
C GLY A 131 -8.16 17.57 29.18
N LEU A 132 -7.19 17.31 30.05
CA LEU A 132 -7.16 16.12 30.91
C LEU A 132 -7.90 16.38 32.23
N ASP A 133 -8.15 15.31 32.98
CA ASP A 133 -8.87 15.36 34.27
C ASP A 133 -8.15 16.10 35.40
N ASP A 134 -6.86 16.35 35.25
CA ASP A 134 -6.04 17.12 36.19
C ASP A 134 -5.86 18.60 35.78
N GLY A 135 -6.56 19.05 34.72
CA GLY A 135 -6.42 20.41 34.19
C GLY A 135 -5.22 20.61 33.27
N THR A 136 -4.49 19.56 32.91
CA THR A 136 -3.41 19.60 31.94
C THR A 136 -3.98 19.80 30.53
N LEU A 137 -3.47 20.79 29.82
CA LEU A 137 -3.76 20.93 28.37
C LEU A 137 -2.86 19.98 27.58
N LEU A 138 -3.47 19.10 26.82
CA LEU A 138 -2.78 18.17 25.93
C LEU A 138 -2.82 18.71 24.49
N VAL A 139 -1.65 19.00 23.93
CA VAL A 139 -1.50 19.43 22.53
C VAL A 139 -0.77 18.33 21.76
N CYS A 140 -1.39 17.85 20.70
CA CYS A 140 -0.88 16.75 19.89
C CYS A 140 -0.83 17.13 18.40
N SER A 141 0.16 16.61 17.70
CA SER A 141 0.07 16.43 16.25
C SER A 141 -0.71 15.15 15.93
N LYS A 142 -0.81 14.79 14.67
CA LYS A 142 -1.59 13.62 14.21
C LYS A 142 -1.33 12.32 15.00
N HIS A 143 -0.11 12.08 15.46
CA HIS A 143 0.29 10.82 16.10
C HIS A 143 1.30 10.99 17.23
N SER A 144 1.66 12.20 17.60
CA SER A 144 2.67 12.48 18.63
C SER A 144 2.35 13.71 19.46
N THR A 145 2.88 13.75 20.65
CA THR A 145 2.83 14.91 21.55
C THR A 145 4.19 15.15 22.20
N GLY A 146 4.42 16.36 22.69
CA GLY A 146 5.64 16.76 23.34
C GLY A 146 6.86 16.88 22.42
N ALA A 147 8.04 16.89 23.00
CA ALA A 147 9.32 16.98 22.29
C ALA A 147 9.65 15.68 21.55
N ARG A 148 10.42 15.81 20.49
CA ARG A 148 10.95 14.68 19.71
C ARG A 148 12.46 14.80 19.60
N GLY A 149 13.18 13.69 19.76
CA GLY A 149 14.65 13.70 19.71
C GLY A 149 15.27 13.92 18.33
N ASP A 150 14.47 13.83 17.27
CA ASP A 150 14.91 13.96 15.88
C ASP A 150 14.69 15.35 15.28
N VAL A 151 14.05 16.28 15.99
CA VAL A 151 13.79 17.66 15.59
C VAL A 151 13.98 18.63 16.75
N GLU A 152 14.39 19.86 16.46
CA GLU A 152 14.55 20.91 17.47
C GLU A 152 13.20 21.35 18.06
N LEU A 153 12.18 21.46 17.21
CA LEU A 153 10.83 21.84 17.60
C LEU A 153 9.84 20.88 16.93
N SER A 154 9.05 20.17 17.73
CA SER A 154 8.01 19.29 17.20
C SER A 154 6.76 20.07 16.81
N HIS A 155 5.91 19.49 15.92
CA HIS A 155 4.62 20.10 15.57
C HIS A 155 3.71 20.32 16.79
N ALA A 156 3.74 19.41 17.76
CA ALA A 156 2.98 19.55 19.00
C ALA A 156 3.47 20.76 19.83
N GLN A 157 4.78 20.92 19.94
CA GLN A 157 5.37 22.08 20.65
C GLN A 157 5.12 23.40 19.89
N ALA A 158 5.23 23.40 18.57
CA ALA A 158 4.89 24.58 17.75
C ALA A 158 3.40 24.94 17.92
N GLY A 159 2.51 23.94 17.89
CA GLY A 159 1.10 24.13 18.18
C GLY A 159 0.84 24.68 19.58
N GLU A 160 1.53 24.18 20.61
CA GLU A 160 1.39 24.67 21.99
C GLU A 160 1.83 26.14 22.13
N ARG A 161 2.93 26.55 21.48
CA ARG A 161 3.36 27.95 21.43
C ARG A 161 2.29 28.87 20.81
N TRP A 162 1.63 28.38 19.76
CA TRP A 162 0.55 29.15 19.12
C TRP A 162 -0.71 29.19 19.99
N VAL A 163 -1.03 28.11 20.71
CA VAL A 163 -2.11 28.13 21.70
C VAL A 163 -1.85 29.24 22.72
N GLU A 164 -0.64 29.31 23.30
CA GLU A 164 -0.27 30.35 24.25
C GLU A 164 -0.40 31.75 23.66
N LYS A 165 0.07 32.00 22.46
CA LYS A 165 -0.07 33.28 21.75
C LYS A 165 -1.53 33.68 21.58
N HIS A 166 -2.37 32.77 21.11
CA HIS A 166 -3.80 33.03 20.89
C HIS A 166 -4.53 33.33 22.20
N LEU A 167 -4.32 32.52 23.23
CA LEU A 167 -4.92 32.72 24.54
C LEU A 167 -4.52 34.08 25.19
N ALA A 168 -3.29 34.50 25.00
CA ALA A 168 -2.81 35.78 25.46
C ALA A 168 -3.58 36.97 24.86
N THR A 169 -4.06 36.88 23.64
CA THR A 169 -4.84 37.95 22.98
C THR A 169 -6.19 38.19 23.65
N VAL A 170 -6.72 37.20 24.34
CA VAL A 170 -8.02 37.26 25.04
C VAL A 170 -7.91 37.14 26.54
N GLY A 171 -6.68 37.19 27.10
CA GLY A 171 -6.41 37.17 28.53
C GLY A 171 -6.78 35.87 29.23
N LYS A 172 -6.76 34.73 28.50
CA LYS A 172 -7.07 33.39 29.01
C LYS A 172 -5.77 32.57 29.17
N THR A 173 -5.86 31.49 29.94
CA THR A 173 -4.74 30.57 30.21
C THR A 173 -4.95 29.21 29.56
N LYS A 174 -3.86 28.43 29.49
CA LYS A 174 -3.95 27.01 29.04
C LYS A 174 -4.84 26.18 29.98
N THR A 175 -4.80 26.46 31.26
CA THR A 175 -5.63 25.76 32.26
C THR A 175 -7.12 26.06 32.05
N ASP A 176 -7.47 27.32 31.77
CA ASP A 176 -8.88 27.69 31.42
C ASP A 176 -9.37 26.91 30.21
N LEU A 177 -8.55 26.84 29.16
CA LEU A 177 -8.88 26.09 27.96
C LEU A 177 -9.00 24.59 28.25
N ALA A 178 -8.09 24.02 29.02
CA ALA A 178 -8.10 22.61 29.41
C ALA A 178 -9.41 22.23 30.13
N TYR A 179 -9.80 23.00 31.14
CA TYR A 179 -11.06 22.78 31.86
C TYR A 179 -12.27 22.94 30.96
N LYS A 180 -12.27 23.94 30.06
CA LYS A 180 -13.39 24.14 29.14
C LYS A 180 -13.55 22.98 28.16
N LEU A 181 -12.47 22.50 27.53
CA LEU A 181 -12.51 21.36 26.63
C LEU A 181 -12.89 20.07 27.36
N ARG A 182 -12.44 19.92 28.62
CA ARG A 182 -12.81 18.80 29.49
C ARG A 182 -14.29 18.80 29.85
N GLU A 183 -14.83 19.95 30.27
CA GLU A 183 -16.27 20.14 30.53
C GLU A 183 -17.12 19.74 29.34
N MET A 184 -16.71 20.14 28.15
CA MET A 184 -17.41 19.84 26.90
C MET A 184 -17.19 18.41 26.40
N ASN A 185 -16.26 17.65 26.99
CA ASN A 185 -15.80 16.33 26.51
C ASN A 185 -15.39 16.34 25.04
N VAL A 186 -14.53 17.26 24.65
CA VAL A 186 -14.16 17.47 23.24
C VAL A 186 -12.66 17.57 23.00
N THR A 187 -12.30 17.33 21.75
CA THR A 187 -11.02 17.69 21.14
C THR A 187 -11.24 18.86 20.19
N LEU A 188 -10.51 19.95 20.42
CA LEU A 188 -10.42 21.06 19.46
C LEU A 188 -9.43 20.66 18.36
N VAL A 189 -9.80 20.86 17.11
CA VAL A 189 -9.02 20.48 15.94
C VAL A 189 -8.69 21.72 15.12
N ALA A 190 -7.41 21.96 14.91
CA ALA A 190 -6.91 23.10 14.16
C ALA A 190 -5.84 22.70 13.15
N GLU A 191 -5.64 23.53 12.14
CA GLU A 191 -4.47 23.45 11.26
C GLU A 191 -3.46 24.52 11.72
N LEU A 192 -2.23 24.10 11.98
CA LEU A 192 -1.11 24.99 12.24
C LEU A 192 -0.52 25.44 10.91
N CYS A 193 -0.70 26.72 10.60
CA CYS A 193 -0.13 27.37 9.43
C CYS A 193 0.88 28.42 9.91
N ASP A 194 2.17 28.15 9.73
CA ASP A 194 3.26 29.02 10.17
C ASP A 194 4.53 28.73 9.36
N ASP A 195 4.78 29.56 8.35
CA ASP A 195 5.93 29.41 7.44
C ASP A 195 7.27 29.68 8.15
N SER A 196 7.25 30.37 9.30
CA SER A 196 8.45 30.53 10.12
C SER A 196 8.87 29.23 10.82
N PHE A 197 7.91 28.35 11.07
CA PHE A 197 8.15 27.00 11.62
C PHE A 197 8.40 25.98 10.51
N GLU A 198 7.52 25.89 9.52
CA GLU A 198 7.60 24.96 8.41
C GLU A 198 6.80 25.45 7.21
N GLU A 199 7.45 25.70 6.10
CA GLU A 199 6.78 25.98 4.81
C GLU A 199 6.22 24.68 4.20
N HIS A 200 4.97 24.74 3.73
CA HIS A 200 4.33 23.66 3.01
C HIS A 200 4.33 23.95 1.49
N VAL A 201 3.17 24.30 0.96
CA VAL A 201 2.99 24.62 -0.47
C VAL A 201 2.39 26.01 -0.65
N LEU A 202 1.40 26.36 0.19
CA LEU A 202 0.77 27.68 0.17
C LEU A 202 1.44 28.60 1.19
N ALA A 203 1.53 29.89 0.86
CA ALA A 203 2.19 30.88 1.69
C ALA A 203 1.27 31.37 2.83
N TYR A 204 1.85 31.56 4.01
CA TYR A 204 1.20 32.22 5.14
C TYR A 204 2.10 33.33 5.64
N THR A 205 1.65 34.56 5.52
CA THR A 205 2.36 35.73 6.09
C THR A 205 2.41 35.62 7.61
N PRO A 206 3.27 36.39 8.30
CA PRO A 206 3.26 36.42 9.77
C PRO A 206 1.89 36.77 10.37
N GLU A 207 1.12 37.64 9.69
CA GLU A 207 -0.23 38.04 10.07
C GLU A 207 -1.24 36.90 9.85
N ASP A 208 -1.04 36.09 8.81
CA ASP A 208 -1.87 34.94 8.50
C ASP A 208 -1.49 33.69 9.30
N SER A 209 -0.29 33.67 9.91
CA SER A 209 0.19 32.54 10.68
C SER A 209 -0.64 32.31 11.95
N GLY A 210 -0.86 31.05 12.32
CA GLY A 210 -1.59 30.68 13.51
C GLY A 210 -2.28 29.32 13.46
N LEU A 211 -3.15 29.10 14.45
CA LEU A 211 -4.01 27.92 14.52
C LEU A 211 -5.38 28.26 13.93
N TYR A 212 -5.68 27.66 12.81
CA TYR A 212 -7.00 27.77 12.15
C TYR A 212 -7.90 26.64 12.65
N VAL A 213 -8.84 26.99 13.51
CA VAL A 213 -9.78 26.02 14.09
C VAL A 213 -10.81 25.65 13.03
N HIS A 214 -10.94 24.37 12.78
CA HIS A 214 -11.86 23.84 11.80
C HIS A 214 -12.76 22.71 12.32
N GLY A 215 -12.63 22.34 13.59
CA GLY A 215 -13.53 21.36 14.20
C GLY A 215 -13.42 21.26 15.69
N ILE A 216 -14.53 20.81 16.28
CA ILE A 216 -14.64 20.43 17.69
C ILE A 216 -15.29 19.05 17.70
N ASN A 217 -14.55 18.01 18.04
CA ASN A 217 -15.02 16.63 18.01
C ASN A 217 -15.27 16.14 19.43
N LEU A 218 -16.35 15.41 19.67
CA LEU A 218 -16.58 14.73 20.94
C LEU A 218 -15.55 13.60 21.14
N ASN A 219 -15.09 13.43 22.36
CA ASN A 219 -14.20 12.34 22.74
C ASN A 219 -14.98 11.05 22.98
N LEU A 220 -15.50 10.49 21.91
CA LEU A 220 -16.33 9.27 21.89
C LEU A 220 -15.77 8.25 20.87
N PRO A 221 -16.03 6.95 21.04
CA PRO A 221 -15.71 5.96 20.03
C PRO A 221 -16.34 6.29 18.66
N GLU A 222 -17.62 6.65 18.66
CA GLU A 222 -18.34 7.12 17.49
C GLU A 222 -17.99 8.59 17.17
N PHE A 223 -18.01 8.90 15.87
CA PHE A 223 -17.69 10.25 15.43
C PHE A 223 -18.87 11.19 15.59
N ALA A 224 -18.67 12.23 16.37
CA ALA A 224 -19.57 13.36 16.49
C ALA A 224 -18.79 14.66 16.55
N THR A 225 -19.27 15.71 15.90
CA THR A 225 -18.57 17.00 15.77
C THR A 225 -19.54 18.16 15.77
N TYR A 226 -19.03 19.34 16.11
CA TYR A 226 -19.80 20.57 16.16
C TYR A 226 -20.06 21.13 14.76
N PRO A 227 -21.19 21.82 14.54
CA PRO A 227 -21.41 22.61 13.32
C PRO A 227 -20.46 23.80 13.25
N GLY A 228 -20.13 24.26 12.03
CA GLY A 228 -19.11 25.29 11.79
C GLY A 228 -19.35 26.59 12.54
N HIS A 229 -20.60 27.06 12.62
CA HIS A 229 -20.94 28.31 13.34
C HIS A 229 -20.63 28.25 14.84
N LEU A 230 -20.73 27.09 15.49
CA LEU A 230 -20.33 26.90 16.89
C LEU A 230 -18.83 26.74 17.03
N VAL A 231 -18.16 26.18 16.02
CA VAL A 231 -16.68 26.16 15.95
C VAL A 231 -16.15 27.59 15.86
N ASP A 232 -16.74 28.43 15.00
CA ASP A 232 -16.36 29.82 14.84
C ASP A 232 -16.55 30.63 16.13
N LYS A 233 -17.70 30.44 16.79
CA LYS A 233 -17.98 31.10 18.07
C LYS A 233 -16.94 30.74 19.13
N PHE A 234 -16.54 29.45 19.19
CA PHE A 234 -15.50 29.01 20.10
C PHE A 234 -14.14 29.62 19.75
N ALA A 235 -13.78 29.61 18.46
CA ALA A 235 -12.52 30.20 17.99
C ALA A 235 -12.41 31.69 18.36
N ASP A 236 -13.50 32.48 18.14
CA ASP A 236 -13.56 33.89 18.53
C ASP A 236 -13.41 34.08 20.04
N GLU A 237 -14.08 33.27 20.85
CA GLU A 237 -14.01 33.34 22.32
C GLU A 237 -12.59 33.05 22.84
N TRP A 238 -11.84 32.21 22.15
CA TRP A 238 -10.51 31.76 22.57
C TRP A 238 -9.36 32.39 21.76
N GLY A 239 -9.65 33.43 20.97
CA GLY A 239 -8.66 34.23 20.24
C GLY A 239 -7.98 33.48 19.10
N MET A 240 -8.56 32.35 18.63
CA MET A 240 -7.99 31.53 17.58
C MET A 240 -8.49 31.95 16.20
N LYS A 241 -7.74 31.59 15.14
CA LYS A 241 -8.18 31.85 13.77
C LYS A 241 -9.28 30.90 13.34
N LYS A 242 -10.14 31.39 12.45
CA LYS A 242 -11.27 30.65 11.86
C LYS A 242 -10.97 30.25 10.44
N VAL A 243 -11.45 29.08 10.05
CA VAL A 243 -11.45 28.65 8.66
C VAL A 243 -12.66 29.26 7.95
N MET A 244 -12.46 29.89 6.80
CA MET A 244 -13.57 30.37 5.98
C MET A 244 -14.41 29.19 5.47
N TYR A 245 -15.73 29.34 5.42
CA TYR A 245 -16.60 28.34 4.82
C TYR A 245 -17.81 28.99 4.10
N VAL A 246 -18.41 28.22 3.21
CA VAL A 246 -19.60 28.55 2.44
C VAL A 246 -20.67 27.51 2.70
N MET A 247 -21.92 27.95 2.74
CA MET A 247 -23.04 27.03 2.87
C MET A 247 -23.80 26.94 1.54
N GLU A 248 -24.08 25.70 1.14
CA GLU A 248 -24.88 25.39 -0.04
C GLU A 248 -25.92 24.32 0.29
N ASP A 249 -27.12 24.44 -0.27
CA ASP A 249 -28.20 23.48 -0.03
C ASP A 249 -28.30 22.40 -1.10
N ASP A 250 -27.77 22.66 -2.29
CA ASP A 250 -27.84 21.76 -3.45
C ASP A 250 -26.46 21.29 -3.89
N ILE A 251 -26.31 19.98 -4.08
CA ILE A 251 -25.03 19.37 -4.49
C ILE A 251 -24.55 19.84 -5.87
N ARG A 252 -25.45 20.22 -6.77
CA ARG A 252 -25.07 20.74 -8.09
C ARG A 252 -24.44 22.13 -7.97
N ARG A 253 -24.96 22.97 -7.03
CA ARG A 253 -24.33 24.24 -6.70
C ARG A 253 -22.98 24.07 -6.05
N VAL A 254 -22.86 23.08 -5.16
CA VAL A 254 -21.55 22.68 -4.59
C VAL A 254 -20.57 22.39 -5.71
N LYS A 255 -20.94 21.56 -6.68
CA LYS A 255 -20.08 21.21 -7.82
C LYS A 255 -19.70 22.45 -8.63
N THR A 256 -20.67 23.25 -9.02
CA THR A 256 -20.43 24.50 -9.78
C THR A 256 -19.51 25.46 -9.04
N PHE A 257 -19.68 25.60 -7.74
CA PHE A 257 -18.81 26.42 -6.89
C PHE A 257 -17.37 25.88 -6.89
N LEU A 258 -17.19 24.57 -6.66
CA LEU A 258 -15.87 23.94 -6.64
C LEU A 258 -15.16 24.05 -8.00
N ASP A 259 -15.87 23.78 -9.09
CA ASP A 259 -15.35 23.88 -10.46
C ASP A 259 -14.89 25.32 -10.76
N LYS A 260 -15.71 26.33 -10.38
CA LYS A 260 -15.37 27.74 -10.58
C LYS A 260 -14.13 28.16 -9.80
N VAL A 261 -14.00 27.78 -8.53
CA VAL A 261 -12.82 28.12 -7.72
C VAL A 261 -11.59 27.36 -8.22
N ALA A 262 -11.76 26.13 -8.74
CA ALA A 262 -10.67 25.34 -9.31
C ALA A 262 -10.02 25.97 -10.56
N GLU A 263 -10.75 26.82 -11.30
CA GLU A 263 -10.20 27.54 -12.48
C GLU A 263 -8.96 28.39 -12.14
N THR A 264 -8.94 28.98 -10.95
CA THR A 264 -7.85 29.86 -10.50
C THR A 264 -7.06 29.30 -9.31
N GLY A 265 -7.61 28.32 -8.60
CA GLY A 265 -7.06 27.84 -7.32
C GLY A 265 -7.09 28.88 -6.20
N ASN A 266 -7.81 30.02 -6.40
CA ASN A 266 -7.86 31.14 -5.46
C ASN A 266 -9.30 31.33 -4.96
N TYR A 267 -9.45 31.50 -3.66
CA TYR A 267 -10.69 31.82 -3.02
C TYR A 267 -10.53 33.00 -2.05
N ALA A 268 -11.37 34.01 -2.18
CA ALA A 268 -11.36 35.25 -1.40
C ALA A 268 -9.97 35.93 -1.35
N GLY A 269 -9.25 35.92 -2.47
CA GLY A 269 -7.92 36.57 -2.61
C GLY A 269 -6.76 35.73 -2.09
N ARG A 270 -6.97 34.47 -1.69
CA ARG A 270 -5.92 33.56 -1.19
C ARG A 270 -5.85 32.27 -2.01
N ASP A 271 -4.64 31.82 -2.27
CA ASP A 271 -4.42 30.49 -2.84
C ASP A 271 -4.98 29.42 -1.89
N THR A 272 -5.67 28.43 -2.45
CA THR A 272 -6.45 27.46 -1.68
C THR A 272 -6.13 26.04 -2.14
N GLU A 273 -5.85 25.13 -1.20
CA GLU A 273 -5.62 23.70 -1.51
C GLU A 273 -6.89 23.01 -2.02
N GLY A 274 -8.05 23.50 -1.62
CA GLY A 274 -9.35 22.93 -1.90
C GLY A 274 -10.31 23.14 -0.75
N PHE A 275 -11.33 22.27 -0.66
CA PHE A 275 -12.36 22.36 0.37
C PHE A 275 -12.58 21.00 1.06
N VAL A 276 -12.99 21.06 2.32
CA VAL A 276 -13.61 19.95 3.05
C VAL A 276 -15.11 20.18 3.04
N ILE A 277 -15.83 19.24 2.45
CA ILE A 277 -17.28 19.31 2.33
C ILE A 277 -17.90 18.44 3.43
N ARG A 278 -18.71 19.04 4.28
CA ARG A 278 -19.45 18.40 5.37
C ARG A 278 -20.92 18.36 5.00
N CYS A 279 -21.53 17.19 5.12
CA CYS A 279 -22.92 16.96 4.78
C CYS A 279 -23.46 15.74 5.52
N GLN A 280 -24.64 15.28 5.16
CA GLN A 280 -25.11 13.97 5.57
C GLN A 280 -25.02 13.00 4.40
N ALA A 281 -24.65 11.74 4.69
CA ALA A 281 -24.62 10.66 3.71
C ALA A 281 -25.34 9.42 4.24
N ARG A 282 -25.77 8.56 3.32
CA ARG A 282 -26.28 7.21 3.61
C ARG A 282 -25.58 6.19 2.74
N GLU A 283 -25.54 4.94 3.15
CA GLU A 283 -24.92 3.87 2.34
C GLU A 283 -25.81 3.45 1.17
N ASN A 284 -27.10 3.34 1.43
CA ASN A 284 -28.15 3.00 0.45
C ASN A 284 -29.47 3.64 0.87
N GLU A 285 -30.51 3.46 0.10
CA GLU A 285 -31.84 4.08 0.34
C GLU A 285 -32.49 3.69 1.67
N SER A 286 -32.15 2.52 2.21
CA SER A 286 -32.67 2.00 3.49
C SER A 286 -31.81 2.40 4.69
N SER A 287 -30.59 2.93 4.48
CA SER A 287 -29.68 3.27 5.56
C SER A 287 -30.01 4.63 6.17
N PRO A 288 -29.77 4.83 7.48
CA PRO A 288 -29.96 6.13 8.11
C PRO A 288 -28.97 7.16 7.57
N TRP A 289 -29.38 8.42 7.64
CA TRP A 289 -28.52 9.55 7.35
C TRP A 289 -27.55 9.79 8.50
N VAL A 290 -26.24 9.83 8.19
CA VAL A 290 -25.16 10.09 9.16
C VAL A 290 -24.31 11.27 8.70
N ASP A 291 -23.72 11.97 9.66
CA ASP A 291 -22.75 13.02 9.35
C ASP A 291 -21.57 12.46 8.58
N TRP A 292 -21.24 13.09 7.47
CA TRP A 292 -20.21 12.60 6.57
C TRP A 292 -19.41 13.72 5.94
N PHE A 293 -18.13 13.44 5.65
CA PHE A 293 -17.19 14.38 5.08
C PHE A 293 -16.48 13.78 3.89
N PHE A 294 -16.23 14.63 2.90
CA PHE A 294 -15.26 14.36 1.87
C PHE A 294 -14.46 15.61 1.54
N LYS A 295 -13.34 15.48 0.86
CA LYS A 295 -12.53 16.62 0.47
C LYS A 295 -12.39 16.67 -1.03
N TYR A 296 -12.39 17.89 -1.54
CA TYR A 296 -12.13 18.22 -2.92
C TYR A 296 -10.86 19.05 -2.96
N LYS A 297 -9.79 18.51 -3.53
CA LYS A 297 -8.53 19.20 -3.71
C LYS A 297 -8.47 19.73 -5.13
N PHE A 298 -8.00 20.93 -5.29
CA PHE A 298 -7.72 21.47 -6.59
C PHE A 298 -6.49 20.79 -7.16
N GLU A 299 -6.63 20.27 -8.35
CA GLU A 299 -5.52 19.62 -9.04
C GLU A 299 -4.39 20.62 -9.25
N GLU A 300 -4.72 21.89 -9.52
CA GLU A 300 -3.80 22.89 -9.99
C GLU A 300 -4.17 24.32 -9.52
N PRO A 301 -3.23 25.17 -9.20
CA PRO A 301 -1.77 24.97 -9.26
C PRO A 301 -1.17 24.21 -8.07
N TYR A 302 -1.98 23.82 -7.07
CA TYR A 302 -1.51 23.19 -5.82
C TYR A 302 -0.71 21.91 -6.04
N LEU A 303 -1.22 20.98 -6.85
CA LEU A 303 -0.51 19.71 -7.10
C LEU A 303 0.76 19.92 -7.91
N MET A 304 0.79 20.87 -8.84
CA MET A 304 2.01 21.25 -9.58
C MET A 304 3.08 21.77 -8.61
N TYR A 305 2.75 22.69 -7.72
CA TYR A 305 3.68 23.21 -6.72
C TYR A 305 4.18 22.13 -5.76
N ARG A 306 3.29 21.22 -5.35
CA ARG A 306 3.67 20.07 -4.56
C ARG A 306 4.64 19.16 -5.31
N GLN A 307 4.40 18.90 -6.61
CA GLN A 307 5.32 18.14 -7.46
C GLN A 307 6.70 18.82 -7.53
N TRP A 308 6.76 20.13 -7.74
CA TRP A 308 8.02 20.87 -7.75
C TRP A 308 8.78 20.72 -6.44
N ARG A 309 8.08 20.83 -5.30
CA ARG A 309 8.67 20.62 -3.97
C ARG A 309 9.29 19.22 -3.83
N GLU A 310 8.55 18.19 -4.17
CA GLU A 310 9.01 16.80 -4.03
C GLU A 310 10.15 16.48 -5.01
N CYS A 311 10.08 16.96 -6.25
CA CYS A 311 11.13 16.81 -7.26
C CYS A 311 12.43 17.53 -6.85
N THR A 312 12.32 18.72 -6.26
CA THR A 312 13.47 19.48 -5.75
C THR A 312 14.12 18.76 -4.58
N LYS A 313 13.36 18.23 -3.63
CA LYS A 313 13.90 17.41 -2.52
C LYS A 313 14.59 16.15 -3.03
N ALA A 314 14.01 15.50 -4.05
CA ALA A 314 14.64 14.33 -4.69
C ALA A 314 15.98 14.73 -5.36
N MET A 315 16.02 15.87 -6.06
CA MET A 315 17.23 16.41 -6.71
C MET A 315 18.32 16.73 -5.67
N ILE A 316 17.99 17.40 -4.57
CA ILE A 316 18.94 17.71 -3.49
C ILE A 316 19.48 16.42 -2.86
N ALA A 317 18.64 15.39 -2.72
CA ALA A 317 19.03 14.08 -2.19
C ALA A 317 19.79 13.19 -3.19
N GLY A 318 20.16 13.70 -4.39
CA GLY A 318 20.85 12.97 -5.45
C GLY A 318 20.00 11.84 -6.08
N ARG A 319 18.68 11.87 -5.87
CA ARG A 319 17.74 10.92 -6.46
C ARG A 319 17.14 11.49 -7.74
N PRO A 320 16.90 10.68 -8.79
CA PRO A 320 16.24 11.18 -9.99
C PRO A 320 14.82 11.65 -9.64
N PRO A 321 14.47 12.92 -9.94
CA PRO A 321 13.10 13.39 -9.80
C PRO A 321 12.19 12.65 -10.79
N ARG A 322 10.99 12.29 -10.35
CA ARG A 322 10.01 11.56 -11.16
C ARG A 322 8.78 12.45 -11.33
N TYR A 323 8.45 12.76 -12.55
CA TYR A 323 7.27 13.53 -12.92
C TYR A 323 6.89 13.23 -14.37
N LYS A 324 5.59 13.24 -14.65
CA LYS A 324 5.03 13.11 -16.00
C LYS A 324 4.11 14.29 -16.32
N LYS A 325 3.22 14.62 -15.38
CA LYS A 325 2.39 15.83 -15.45
C LYS A 325 3.30 17.07 -15.40
N HIS A 326 2.95 18.11 -16.14
CA HIS A 326 3.70 19.38 -16.17
C HIS A 326 5.19 19.20 -16.48
N ALA A 327 5.51 18.27 -17.39
CA ALA A 327 6.89 17.83 -17.59
C ALA A 327 7.81 18.97 -18.06
N ALA A 328 7.38 19.77 -19.02
CA ALA A 328 8.15 20.88 -19.58
C ALA A 328 8.45 21.92 -18.49
N ILE A 329 7.44 22.43 -17.83
CA ILE A 329 7.59 23.47 -16.81
C ILE A 329 8.31 22.95 -15.56
N THR A 330 8.10 21.68 -15.17
CA THR A 330 8.83 21.08 -14.06
C THR A 330 10.32 20.96 -14.36
N LYS A 331 10.69 20.64 -15.60
CA LYS A 331 12.08 20.61 -16.04
C LYS A 331 12.71 22.00 -15.95
N GLU A 332 12.04 23.03 -16.47
CA GLU A 332 12.50 24.42 -16.38
C GLU A 332 12.67 24.86 -14.91
N TYR A 333 11.69 24.55 -14.06
CA TYR A 333 11.76 24.84 -12.64
C TYR A 333 12.97 24.17 -11.96
N LEU A 334 13.22 22.89 -12.25
CA LEU A 334 14.36 22.17 -11.68
C LEU A 334 15.70 22.68 -12.18
N GLU A 335 15.80 23.15 -13.43
CA GLU A 335 16.99 23.81 -13.96
C GLU A 335 17.24 25.15 -13.25
N PHE A 336 16.20 25.97 -13.06
CA PHE A 336 16.26 27.19 -12.28
C PHE A 336 16.68 26.92 -10.83
N ALA A 337 16.06 25.94 -10.17
CA ALA A 337 16.39 25.57 -8.80
C ALA A 337 17.86 25.13 -8.66
N ARG A 338 18.37 24.35 -9.63
CA ARG A 338 19.78 23.93 -9.66
C ARG A 338 20.72 25.12 -9.76
N GLN A 339 20.41 26.09 -10.63
CA GLN A 339 21.22 27.31 -10.74
C GLN A 339 21.23 28.10 -9.44
N ARG A 340 20.06 28.26 -8.78
CA ARG A 340 19.94 28.95 -7.50
C ARG A 340 20.74 28.24 -6.40
N PHE A 341 20.71 26.94 -6.33
CA PHE A 341 21.48 26.15 -5.34
C PHE A 341 23.00 26.24 -5.60
N THR A 342 23.42 26.36 -6.85
CA THR A 342 24.83 26.56 -7.20
C THR A 342 25.29 27.96 -6.77
N GLN A 343 24.47 28.98 -6.96
CA GLN A 343 24.75 30.35 -6.55
C GLN A 343 24.69 30.53 -5.02
N GLN A 344 23.82 29.83 -4.36
CA GLN A 344 23.56 29.91 -2.93
C GLN A 344 23.51 28.50 -2.29
N PRO A 345 24.66 27.89 -1.97
CA PRO A 345 24.72 26.50 -1.46
C PRO A 345 23.93 26.26 -0.17
N GLY A 346 23.78 27.30 0.68
CA GLY A 346 22.97 27.23 1.92
C GLY A 346 21.48 27.01 1.68
N LEU A 347 20.97 27.44 0.52
CA LEU A 347 19.55 27.34 0.17
C LEU A 347 19.07 25.88 0.09
N ALA A 348 19.90 24.96 -0.44
CA ALA A 348 19.56 23.55 -0.50
C ALA A 348 19.37 22.91 0.89
N LYS A 349 20.19 23.32 1.87
CA LYS A 349 20.04 22.88 3.28
C LYS A 349 18.75 23.42 3.87
N GLN A 350 18.45 24.71 3.69
CA GLN A 350 17.20 25.33 4.14
C GLN A 350 15.98 24.64 3.51
N TYR A 351 16.03 24.36 2.21
CA TYR A 351 14.96 23.68 1.50
C TYR A 351 14.66 22.29 2.07
N ASN A 352 15.68 21.52 2.43
CA ASN A 352 15.51 20.22 3.11
C ASN A 352 14.91 20.35 4.52
N MET A 353 15.14 21.49 5.19
CA MET A 353 14.51 21.81 6.47
C MET A 353 13.13 22.50 6.32
N ASN A 354 12.54 22.44 5.14
CA ASN A 354 11.24 23.04 4.79
C ASN A 354 11.22 24.58 4.88
N HIS A 355 12.29 25.24 4.44
CA HIS A 355 12.37 26.69 4.35
C HIS A 355 12.88 27.15 2.97
N GLY A 356 12.37 28.27 2.47
CA GLY A 356 12.70 28.83 1.16
C GLY A 356 12.03 28.10 -0.01
N ILE A 357 11.05 27.23 0.27
CA ILE A 357 10.28 26.48 -0.74
C ILE A 357 9.42 27.43 -1.56
N ILE A 358 8.65 28.25 -0.87
CA ILE A 358 7.73 29.22 -1.45
C ILE A 358 8.50 30.28 -2.22
N LYS A 359 9.55 30.84 -1.59
CA LYS A 359 10.41 31.86 -2.22
C LYS A 359 11.03 31.36 -3.51
N LEU A 360 11.57 30.14 -3.53
CA LEU A 360 12.19 29.59 -4.76
C LEU A 360 11.17 29.44 -5.89
N ARG A 361 9.94 29.01 -5.57
CA ARG A 361 8.83 28.95 -6.51
C ARG A 361 8.48 30.32 -7.06
N ASP A 362 8.28 31.29 -6.17
CA ASP A 362 7.85 32.64 -6.54
C ASP A 362 8.93 33.38 -7.34
N ASP A 363 10.21 33.21 -6.98
CA ASP A 363 11.36 33.71 -7.77
C ASP A 363 11.36 33.13 -9.19
N PHE A 364 10.99 31.84 -9.36
CA PHE A 364 10.86 31.22 -10.69
C PHE A 364 9.68 31.79 -11.48
N LEU A 365 8.52 31.91 -10.88
CA LEU A 365 7.32 32.45 -11.51
C LEU A 365 7.55 33.91 -11.94
N ALA A 366 8.16 34.69 -11.06
CA ALA A 366 8.53 36.08 -11.34
C ALA A 366 9.57 36.20 -12.49
N ALA A 367 10.60 35.36 -12.49
CA ALA A 367 11.61 35.33 -13.56
C ALA A 367 11.00 34.93 -14.91
N ARG A 368 9.93 34.14 -14.91
CA ARG A 368 9.20 33.75 -16.12
C ARG A 368 8.11 34.75 -16.52
N GLY A 369 7.70 35.63 -15.60
CA GLY A 369 6.65 36.61 -15.82
C GLY A 369 5.24 35.99 -15.96
N THR A 370 4.95 34.95 -15.21
CA THR A 370 3.67 34.18 -15.26
C THR A 370 3.22 33.71 -13.87
N THR A 371 1.99 33.34 -13.77
CA THR A 371 1.39 32.71 -12.57
C THR A 371 1.23 31.22 -12.75
N GLY A 372 1.08 30.47 -11.66
CA GLY A 372 0.81 29.03 -11.70
C GLY A 372 -0.49 28.70 -12.43
N ALA A 373 -1.55 29.49 -12.21
CA ALA A 373 -2.82 29.32 -12.89
C ALA A 373 -2.72 29.54 -14.42
N GLU A 374 -1.96 30.55 -14.86
CA GLU A 374 -1.70 30.77 -16.28
C GLU A 374 -0.91 29.63 -16.92
N ILE A 375 0.09 29.08 -16.22
CA ILE A 375 0.83 27.91 -16.68
C ILE A 375 -0.12 26.75 -16.92
N ILE A 376 -1.02 26.48 -15.97
CA ILE A 376 -2.00 25.40 -16.09
C ILE A 376 -2.96 25.65 -17.25
N GLN A 377 -3.49 26.87 -17.40
CA GLN A 377 -4.34 27.22 -18.53
C GLN A 377 -3.62 27.04 -19.87
N GLN A 378 -2.35 27.44 -19.97
CA GLN A 378 -1.54 27.24 -21.15
C GLN A 378 -1.27 25.76 -21.44
N GLU A 379 -1.00 24.95 -20.41
CA GLU A 379 -0.83 23.50 -20.56
C GLU A 379 -2.13 22.79 -20.92
N LEU A 380 -3.25 23.18 -20.32
CA LEU A 380 -4.57 22.65 -20.69
C LEU A 380 -4.90 23.00 -22.13
N ALA A 381 -4.67 24.24 -22.54
CA ALA A 381 -4.88 24.67 -23.92
C ALA A 381 -3.97 23.95 -24.91
N SER A 382 -2.68 23.75 -24.57
CA SER A 382 -1.72 23.03 -25.40
C SER A 382 -1.87 21.50 -25.25
N GLY A 383 -2.11 20.99 -24.08
CA GLY A 383 -2.29 19.55 -23.80
C GLY A 383 -3.61 19.00 -24.31
N ASP A 384 -4.68 19.76 -24.25
CA ASP A 384 -5.97 19.46 -24.89
C ASP A 384 -5.81 19.40 -26.42
N MET A 385 -4.99 20.27 -27.02
CA MET A 385 -4.66 20.21 -28.43
C MET A 385 -3.76 19.00 -28.75
N GLU A 386 -2.75 18.71 -27.94
CA GLU A 386 -1.85 17.58 -28.14
C GLU A 386 -2.56 16.23 -27.97
N SER A 387 -3.47 16.09 -27.01
CA SER A 387 -4.32 14.90 -26.85
C SER A 387 -5.32 14.78 -27.98
N LYS A 388 -5.97 15.87 -28.36
CA LYS A 388 -6.94 15.91 -29.45
C LYS A 388 -6.31 15.62 -30.81
N ASP A 389 -5.01 15.85 -30.96
CA ASP A 389 -4.24 15.61 -32.17
C ASP A 389 -3.68 14.17 -32.29
N VAL A 390 -3.85 13.33 -31.27
CA VAL A 390 -3.39 11.94 -31.30
C VAL A 390 -4.18 11.13 -32.31
N THR A 391 -3.48 10.59 -33.31
CA THR A 391 -4.05 9.77 -34.39
C THR A 391 -3.60 8.32 -34.34
N ARG A 392 -2.57 7.99 -33.52
CA ARG A 392 -1.96 6.65 -33.44
C ARG A 392 -1.14 6.44 -32.17
N ASN A 393 -0.55 5.26 -32.03
CA ASN A 393 0.35 4.84 -30.96
C ASN A 393 -0.31 4.79 -29.58
N VAL A 394 -1.60 4.44 -29.53
CA VAL A 394 -2.36 4.29 -28.27
C VAL A 394 -2.41 2.81 -27.87
N VAL A 395 -2.06 2.52 -26.62
CA VAL A 395 -2.10 1.17 -26.03
C VAL A 395 -3.15 1.13 -24.94
N LEU A 396 -4.20 0.34 -25.12
CA LEU A 396 -5.18 0.07 -24.06
C LEU A 396 -4.65 -1.06 -23.18
N VAL A 397 -4.53 -0.79 -21.89
CA VAL A 397 -3.96 -1.69 -20.89
C VAL A 397 -5.03 -2.09 -19.87
N PRO A 398 -5.68 -3.25 -20.03
CA PRO A 398 -6.60 -3.75 -19.00
C PRO A 398 -5.88 -4.00 -17.68
N VAL A 399 -6.47 -3.51 -16.56
CA VAL A 399 -6.01 -3.77 -15.19
C VAL A 399 -7.16 -4.39 -14.41
N ALA A 400 -7.13 -5.71 -14.29
CA ALA A 400 -8.28 -6.47 -13.79
C ALA A 400 -7.89 -7.84 -13.25
N THR A 401 -8.82 -8.48 -12.55
CA THR A 401 -8.75 -9.89 -12.20
C THR A 401 -9.38 -10.78 -13.28
N ILE A 402 -9.46 -12.07 -13.03
CA ILE A 402 -10.09 -13.03 -13.93
C ILE A 402 -11.62 -12.86 -13.89
N GLY A 403 -12.28 -12.98 -15.04
CA GLY A 403 -13.74 -12.92 -15.15
C GLY A 403 -14.35 -11.52 -15.25
N CYS A 404 -13.53 -10.45 -15.33
CA CYS A 404 -14.03 -9.06 -15.43
C CYS A 404 -14.55 -8.66 -16.83
N GLY A 405 -14.43 -9.51 -17.86
CA GLY A 405 -14.91 -9.20 -19.22
C GLY A 405 -13.89 -8.52 -20.14
N LYS A 406 -12.61 -8.46 -19.77
CA LYS A 406 -11.54 -7.82 -20.57
C LYS A 406 -11.51 -8.21 -22.04
N THR A 407 -11.46 -9.51 -22.30
CA THR A 407 -11.38 -10.04 -23.68
C THR A 407 -12.64 -9.74 -24.48
N THR A 408 -13.82 -9.82 -23.86
CA THR A 408 -15.09 -9.45 -24.50
C THR A 408 -15.07 -7.99 -24.94
N LEU A 409 -14.62 -7.06 -24.06
CA LEU A 409 -14.48 -5.65 -24.41
C LEU A 409 -13.42 -5.41 -25.47
N ALA A 410 -12.28 -6.09 -25.40
CA ALA A 410 -11.22 -5.98 -26.41
C ALA A 410 -11.73 -6.39 -27.78
N LEU A 411 -12.43 -7.50 -27.87
CA LEU A 411 -13.00 -8.01 -29.11
C LEU A 411 -14.12 -7.13 -29.66
N ALA A 412 -14.98 -6.58 -28.79
CA ALA A 412 -16.01 -5.64 -29.18
C ALA A 412 -15.39 -4.36 -29.79
N LEU A 413 -14.32 -3.82 -29.20
CA LEU A 413 -13.58 -2.66 -29.72
C LEU A 413 -12.93 -2.98 -31.08
N VAL A 414 -12.37 -4.20 -31.24
CA VAL A 414 -11.86 -4.66 -32.56
C VAL A 414 -12.97 -4.70 -33.60
N LYS A 415 -14.13 -5.22 -33.24
CA LYS A 415 -15.29 -5.32 -34.16
C LYS A 415 -15.81 -3.95 -34.58
N LEU A 416 -15.89 -3.01 -33.67
CA LEU A 416 -16.40 -1.66 -33.89
C LEU A 416 -15.42 -0.75 -34.65
N PHE A 417 -14.13 -0.80 -34.33
CA PHE A 417 -13.17 0.19 -34.82
C PHE A 417 -12.03 -0.39 -35.66
N GLY A 418 -11.92 -1.73 -35.76
CA GLY A 418 -10.79 -2.37 -36.41
C GLY A 418 -9.45 -2.19 -35.70
N TRP A 419 -9.46 -1.98 -34.39
CA TRP A 419 -8.25 -1.80 -33.60
C TRP A 419 -7.48 -3.11 -33.44
N GLY A 420 -6.18 -3.02 -33.18
CA GLY A 420 -5.34 -4.17 -32.93
C GLY A 420 -5.63 -4.81 -31.55
N HIS A 421 -5.53 -6.13 -31.47
CA HIS A 421 -5.71 -6.88 -30.23
C HIS A 421 -4.72 -8.03 -30.15
N PHE A 422 -4.05 -8.17 -29.02
CA PHE A 422 -3.17 -9.30 -28.76
C PHE A 422 -3.31 -9.79 -27.32
N GLN A 423 -3.58 -11.10 -27.19
CA GLN A 423 -3.68 -11.75 -25.89
C GLN A 423 -2.33 -12.29 -25.44
N ASN A 424 -1.97 -12.05 -24.18
CA ASN A 424 -0.78 -12.63 -23.58
C ASN A 424 -0.77 -14.17 -23.65
N ASP A 425 -1.92 -14.80 -23.66
CA ASP A 425 -2.06 -16.25 -23.74
C ASP A 425 -1.72 -16.83 -25.11
N ASN A 426 -1.67 -16.02 -26.16
CA ASN A 426 -1.21 -16.39 -27.50
C ASN A 426 0.33 -16.51 -27.60
N VAL A 427 1.07 -16.06 -26.61
CA VAL A 427 2.53 -16.22 -26.59
C VAL A 427 2.87 -17.67 -26.23
N SER A 428 3.30 -18.44 -27.23
CA SER A 428 3.63 -19.88 -27.10
C SER A 428 4.92 -20.13 -26.32
N SER A 429 5.89 -19.20 -26.37
CA SER A 429 7.18 -19.32 -25.69
C SER A 429 7.03 -19.15 -24.18
N ARG A 430 7.67 -20.05 -23.40
CA ARG A 430 7.76 -19.93 -21.95
C ARG A 430 8.89 -19.01 -21.49
N LYS A 431 9.94 -18.86 -22.31
CA LYS A 431 11.05 -17.94 -22.03
C LYS A 431 10.75 -16.57 -22.61
N ASN A 432 11.05 -15.52 -21.85
CA ASN A 432 10.87 -14.11 -22.24
C ASN A 432 9.44 -13.75 -22.68
N ARG A 433 8.42 -14.47 -22.19
CA ARG A 433 7.01 -14.26 -22.54
C ARG A 433 6.56 -12.79 -22.39
N PRO A 434 6.91 -12.08 -21.30
CA PRO A 434 6.53 -10.67 -21.16
C PRO A 434 7.15 -9.77 -22.24
N GLN A 435 8.40 -10.01 -22.61
CA GLN A 435 9.10 -9.26 -23.65
C GLN A 435 8.46 -9.51 -25.04
N ILE A 436 8.22 -10.78 -25.39
CA ILE A 436 7.57 -11.15 -26.66
C ILE A 436 6.18 -10.50 -26.76
N PHE A 437 5.44 -10.45 -25.66
CA PHE A 437 4.15 -9.78 -25.60
C PHE A 437 4.26 -8.27 -25.91
N ALA A 438 5.19 -7.57 -25.28
CA ALA A 438 5.42 -6.14 -25.48
C ALA A 438 5.93 -5.85 -26.91
N ASP A 439 6.85 -6.68 -27.44
CA ASP A 439 7.39 -6.54 -28.81
C ASP A 439 6.29 -6.74 -29.85
N THR A 440 5.39 -7.69 -29.64
CA THR A 440 4.24 -7.91 -30.52
C THR A 440 3.29 -6.71 -30.53
N ILE A 441 2.95 -6.16 -29.33
CA ILE A 441 2.15 -4.95 -29.23
C ILE A 441 2.81 -3.79 -29.99
N SER A 442 4.12 -3.58 -29.78
CA SER A 442 4.89 -2.54 -30.48
C SER A 442 4.86 -2.72 -32.01
N SER A 443 4.97 -3.95 -32.50
CA SER A 443 4.90 -4.25 -33.93
C SER A 443 3.50 -3.98 -34.49
N MET A 444 2.45 -4.29 -33.73
CA MET A 444 1.06 -4.06 -34.16
C MET A 444 0.71 -2.56 -34.25
N LEU A 445 1.36 -1.69 -33.45
CA LEU A 445 1.16 -0.24 -33.53
C LEU A 445 1.63 0.37 -34.86
N VAL A 446 2.44 -0.36 -35.63
CA VAL A 446 2.83 0.09 -36.98
C VAL A 446 1.63 0.18 -37.92
N SER A 447 0.73 -0.79 -37.84
CA SER A 447 -0.46 -0.93 -38.71
C SER A 447 -1.77 -0.51 -38.04
N ASN A 448 -1.82 -0.40 -36.71
CA ASN A 448 -3.03 -0.08 -35.97
C ASN A 448 -2.85 1.20 -35.16
N PRO A 449 -3.79 2.15 -35.21
CA PRO A 449 -3.70 3.37 -34.42
C PRO A 449 -3.84 3.11 -32.91
N VAL A 450 -4.60 2.09 -32.54
CA VAL A 450 -4.84 1.63 -31.18
C VAL A 450 -4.60 0.13 -31.11
N VAL A 451 -3.93 -0.35 -30.05
CA VAL A 451 -3.74 -1.78 -29.77
C VAL A 451 -4.14 -2.10 -28.34
N ILE A 452 -4.96 -3.14 -28.17
CA ILE A 452 -5.37 -3.62 -26.85
C ILE A 452 -4.39 -4.71 -26.39
N ALA A 453 -3.65 -4.43 -25.32
CA ALA A 453 -2.69 -5.34 -24.69
C ALA A 453 -3.41 -6.25 -23.67
N ASP A 454 -4.12 -7.28 -24.17
CA ASP A 454 -5.01 -8.13 -23.36
C ASP A 454 -4.23 -9.06 -22.43
N ARG A 455 -3.94 -8.56 -21.26
CA ARG A 455 -3.36 -9.25 -20.10
C ARG A 455 -4.01 -8.69 -18.83
N ASN A 456 -3.98 -9.45 -17.71
CA ASN A 456 -4.59 -8.99 -16.47
C ASN A 456 -3.93 -7.72 -15.89
N ASN A 457 -2.62 -7.55 -16.05
CA ASN A 457 -1.82 -6.41 -15.55
C ASN A 457 -2.18 -6.01 -14.11
N HIS A 458 -2.57 -7.00 -13.30
CA HIS A 458 -3.13 -6.82 -11.96
C HIS A 458 -2.10 -6.40 -10.90
N GLN A 459 -0.80 -6.47 -11.23
CA GLN A 459 0.29 -6.04 -10.35
C GLN A 459 1.10 -4.89 -10.98
N LYS A 460 1.55 -3.95 -10.17
CA LYS A 460 2.38 -2.81 -10.61
C LYS A 460 3.60 -3.24 -11.43
N ARG A 461 4.29 -4.32 -11.02
CA ARG A 461 5.45 -4.86 -11.76
C ARG A 461 5.13 -5.31 -13.19
N GLU A 462 3.91 -5.75 -13.45
CA GLU A 462 3.47 -6.19 -14.78
C GLU A 462 3.20 -4.99 -15.67
N ARG A 463 2.65 -3.92 -15.10
CA ARG A 463 2.44 -2.64 -15.77
C ARG A 463 3.77 -1.95 -16.05
N ASP A 464 4.67 -1.89 -15.07
CA ASP A 464 6.02 -1.34 -15.21
C ASP A 464 6.80 -2.00 -16.35
N GLN A 465 6.79 -3.33 -16.40
CA GLN A 465 7.44 -4.09 -17.46
C GLN A 465 6.85 -3.76 -18.84
N LEU A 466 5.52 -3.76 -18.97
CA LEU A 466 4.84 -3.50 -20.26
C LEU A 466 5.11 -2.09 -20.77
N ILE A 467 4.93 -1.08 -19.92
CA ILE A 467 5.13 0.32 -20.26
C ILE A 467 6.59 0.58 -20.66
N ASN A 468 7.54 0.11 -19.87
CA ASN A 468 8.97 0.30 -20.14
C ASN A 468 9.40 -0.39 -21.45
N ASP A 469 8.94 -1.61 -21.70
CA ASP A 469 9.35 -2.35 -22.89
C ASP A 469 8.77 -1.73 -24.18
N ILE A 470 7.51 -1.31 -24.17
CA ILE A 470 6.90 -0.62 -25.32
C ILE A 470 7.55 0.76 -25.52
N SER A 471 7.74 1.54 -24.46
CA SER A 471 8.34 2.88 -24.55
C SER A 471 9.79 2.90 -25.04
N ARG A 472 10.51 1.78 -24.97
CA ARG A 472 11.84 1.66 -25.59
C ARG A 472 11.78 1.69 -27.10
N THR A 473 10.74 1.11 -27.69
CA THR A 473 10.56 0.98 -29.14
C THR A 473 9.68 2.09 -29.70
N VAL A 474 8.58 2.43 -29.03
CA VAL A 474 7.60 3.44 -29.43
C VAL A 474 7.66 4.59 -28.43
N LYS A 475 8.43 5.64 -28.75
CA LYS A 475 8.74 6.74 -27.83
C LYS A 475 7.55 7.62 -27.49
N ASP A 476 6.62 7.75 -28.42
CA ASP A 476 5.40 8.54 -28.33
C ASP A 476 4.16 7.68 -28.00
N ALA A 477 4.35 6.47 -27.49
CA ALA A 477 3.25 5.61 -27.07
C ALA A 477 2.44 6.26 -25.94
N ARG A 478 1.12 6.28 -26.12
CA ARG A 478 0.14 6.73 -25.13
C ARG A 478 -0.47 5.52 -24.45
N PHE A 479 -0.44 5.48 -23.14
CA PHE A 479 -0.98 4.35 -22.36
C PHE A 479 -2.30 4.72 -21.70
N VAL A 480 -3.34 3.94 -21.98
CA VAL A 480 -4.67 4.10 -21.39
C VAL A 480 -4.98 2.90 -20.53
N ALA A 481 -5.13 3.10 -19.21
CA ALA A 481 -5.54 2.04 -18.31
C ALA A 481 -7.05 1.81 -18.39
N LEU A 482 -7.47 0.59 -18.68
CA LEU A 482 -8.83 0.12 -18.49
C LEU A 482 -8.90 -0.52 -17.10
N HIS A 483 -9.13 0.31 -16.07
CA HIS A 483 -9.02 -0.05 -14.67
C HIS A 483 -10.35 -0.57 -14.12
N TYR A 484 -10.48 -1.87 -13.95
CA TYR A 484 -11.60 -2.47 -13.24
C TYR A 484 -11.45 -2.23 -11.75
N VAL A 485 -12.30 -1.37 -11.21
CA VAL A 485 -12.22 -0.94 -9.81
C VAL A 485 -12.65 -2.08 -8.89
N HIS A 486 -11.71 -2.60 -8.11
CA HIS A 486 -11.97 -3.61 -7.10
C HIS A 486 -12.03 -2.93 -5.72
N ASP A 487 -13.21 -2.39 -5.39
CA ASP A 487 -13.45 -1.87 -4.05
C ASP A 487 -13.64 -3.03 -3.08
N ARG A 488 -12.90 -3.01 -1.98
CA ARG A 488 -12.97 -4.07 -0.96
C ARG A 488 -14.33 -4.19 -0.29
N SER A 489 -15.11 -3.12 -0.28
CA SER A 489 -16.49 -3.15 0.24
C SER A 489 -17.41 -4.03 -0.60
N ASN A 490 -17.09 -4.23 -1.89
CA ASN A 490 -17.91 -4.98 -2.84
C ASN A 490 -17.23 -6.29 -3.30
N TYR A 491 -16.21 -6.76 -2.60
CA TYR A 491 -15.48 -7.97 -3.00
C TYR A 491 -16.37 -9.20 -3.16
N ASP A 492 -17.39 -9.35 -2.35
CA ASP A 492 -18.30 -10.52 -2.42
C ASP A 492 -19.20 -10.43 -3.66
N GLU A 493 -19.67 -9.23 -4.03
CA GLU A 493 -20.42 -9.01 -5.28
C GLU A 493 -19.51 -9.21 -6.50
N ILE A 494 -18.28 -8.70 -6.45
CA ILE A 494 -17.29 -8.88 -7.53
C ILE A 494 -16.94 -10.36 -7.68
N ARG A 495 -16.70 -11.07 -6.59
CA ARG A 495 -16.47 -12.52 -6.59
C ARG A 495 -17.61 -13.28 -7.22
N LYS A 496 -18.84 -12.98 -6.82
CA LYS A 496 -20.03 -13.62 -7.38
C LYS A 496 -20.14 -13.36 -8.87
N ALA A 497 -20.12 -12.09 -9.29
CA ALA A 497 -20.27 -11.71 -10.70
C ALA A 497 -19.17 -12.29 -11.61
N THR A 498 -17.91 -12.23 -11.16
CA THR A 498 -16.78 -12.75 -11.95
C THR A 498 -16.74 -14.27 -11.99
N ARG A 499 -17.08 -14.94 -10.88
CA ARG A 499 -17.20 -16.40 -10.79
C ARG A 499 -18.32 -16.92 -11.68
N ASP A 500 -19.52 -16.32 -11.62
CA ASP A 500 -20.66 -16.72 -12.42
C ASP A 500 -20.32 -16.64 -13.91
N ARG A 501 -19.66 -15.54 -14.35
CA ARG A 501 -19.20 -15.38 -15.73
C ARG A 501 -18.19 -16.44 -16.16
N VAL A 502 -17.21 -16.78 -15.29
CA VAL A 502 -16.20 -17.80 -15.60
C VAL A 502 -16.81 -19.19 -15.71
N LEU A 503 -17.75 -19.54 -14.83
CA LEU A 503 -18.42 -20.85 -14.85
C LEU A 503 -19.40 -20.97 -16.02
N THR A 504 -20.14 -19.89 -16.36
CA THR A 504 -21.15 -19.90 -17.45
C THR A 504 -20.53 -19.98 -18.83
N ARG A 505 -19.35 -19.34 -19.05
CA ARG A 505 -18.69 -19.38 -20.38
C ARG A 505 -18.10 -20.74 -20.78
N GLY A 506 -18.02 -21.70 -19.85
CA GLY A 506 -17.51 -23.06 -20.09
C GLY A 506 -16.04 -23.09 -20.55
N ASP A 507 -15.78 -23.87 -21.60
CA ASP A 507 -14.43 -24.08 -22.16
C ASP A 507 -14.01 -23.03 -23.22
N ASN A 508 -14.79 -21.97 -23.40
CA ASN A 508 -14.46 -20.91 -24.38
C ASN A 508 -13.42 -19.93 -23.78
N HIS A 509 -12.27 -20.49 -23.36
CA HIS A 509 -11.12 -19.74 -22.87
C HIS A 509 -9.82 -20.48 -23.13
N GLN A 510 -8.72 -19.75 -23.35
CA GLN A 510 -7.43 -20.35 -23.71
C GLN A 510 -6.76 -21.13 -22.56
N THR A 511 -6.90 -20.67 -21.32
CA THR A 511 -6.13 -21.18 -20.17
C THR A 511 -6.98 -21.70 -19.01
N ILE A 512 -8.20 -21.18 -18.84
CA ILE A 512 -9.12 -21.59 -17.78
C ILE A 512 -10.35 -22.24 -18.46
N GLN A 513 -10.29 -23.55 -18.57
CA GLN A 513 -11.35 -24.36 -19.16
C GLN A 513 -12.14 -25.03 -18.02
N ALA A 514 -13.43 -24.70 -17.91
CA ALA A 514 -14.30 -25.22 -16.84
C ALA A 514 -14.50 -26.74 -16.94
N GLY A 515 -14.40 -27.34 -18.14
CA GLY A 515 -14.50 -28.78 -18.34
C GLY A 515 -13.25 -29.59 -17.97
N SER A 516 -12.09 -28.95 -17.88
CA SER A 516 -10.80 -29.61 -17.57
C SER A 516 -10.33 -29.42 -16.12
N LYS A 517 -10.92 -28.45 -15.39
CA LYS A 517 -10.62 -28.11 -13.98
C LYS A 517 -11.89 -28.11 -13.16
N GLY A 518 -11.81 -28.64 -11.95
CA GLY A 518 -12.94 -28.58 -11.03
C GLY A 518 -13.29 -27.13 -10.66
N PRO A 519 -14.57 -26.84 -10.33
CA PRO A 519 -15.00 -25.49 -9.94
C PRO A 519 -14.18 -24.92 -8.77
N GLU A 520 -13.77 -25.77 -7.81
CA GLU A 520 -12.97 -25.36 -6.65
C GLU A 520 -11.57 -24.88 -7.05
N GLU A 521 -10.90 -25.59 -7.97
CA GLU A 521 -9.57 -25.17 -8.47
C GLU A 521 -9.64 -23.83 -9.21
N ILE A 522 -10.71 -23.58 -9.94
CA ILE A 522 -10.94 -22.31 -10.64
C ILE A 522 -11.12 -21.19 -9.62
N ILE A 523 -11.92 -21.42 -8.58
CA ILE A 523 -12.17 -20.44 -7.51
C ILE A 523 -10.87 -20.10 -6.79
N GLU A 524 -10.05 -21.09 -6.44
CA GLU A 524 -8.76 -20.86 -5.79
C GLU A 524 -7.82 -19.99 -6.65
N ILE A 525 -7.77 -20.26 -7.96
CA ILE A 525 -7.00 -19.42 -8.90
C ILE A 525 -7.54 -17.98 -8.90
N MET A 526 -8.85 -17.79 -8.99
CA MET A 526 -9.48 -16.46 -8.98
C MET A 526 -9.20 -15.71 -7.69
N GLU A 527 -9.33 -16.35 -6.52
CA GLU A 527 -8.97 -15.76 -5.22
C GLU A 527 -7.49 -15.35 -5.16
N GLY A 528 -6.60 -16.17 -5.73
CA GLY A 528 -5.19 -15.83 -5.85
C GLY A 528 -4.94 -14.54 -6.65
N PHE A 529 -5.72 -14.26 -7.71
CA PHE A 529 -5.63 -12.99 -8.45
C PHE A 529 -6.22 -11.83 -7.66
N MET A 530 -7.37 -12.01 -7.00
CA MET A 530 -7.98 -11.01 -6.12
C MET A 530 -7.03 -10.59 -4.99
N TYR A 531 -6.36 -11.57 -4.36
CA TYR A 531 -5.41 -11.32 -3.28
C TYR A 531 -4.20 -10.48 -3.73
N ARG A 532 -3.70 -10.70 -4.94
CA ARG A 532 -2.51 -10.01 -5.50
C ARG A 532 -2.86 -8.73 -6.25
N PHE A 533 -4.14 -8.40 -6.39
CA PHE A 533 -4.56 -7.23 -7.16
C PHE A 533 -4.03 -5.94 -6.52
N GLN A 534 -3.42 -5.11 -7.35
CA GLN A 534 -2.93 -3.78 -7.01
C GLN A 534 -3.67 -2.77 -7.90
N PRO A 535 -4.60 -1.99 -7.35
CA PRO A 535 -5.35 -0.99 -8.11
C PRO A 535 -4.41 0.03 -8.75
N VAL A 536 -4.90 0.68 -9.80
CA VAL A 536 -4.17 1.79 -10.43
C VAL A 536 -4.11 2.96 -9.45
N ASP A 537 -2.90 3.49 -9.28
CA ASP A 537 -2.63 4.66 -8.43
C ASP A 537 -1.68 5.60 -9.18
N THR A 538 -2.25 6.60 -9.86
CA THR A 538 -1.49 7.54 -10.68
C THR A 538 -0.58 8.49 -9.88
N SER A 539 -0.66 8.46 -8.55
CA SER A 539 0.27 9.19 -7.68
C SER A 539 1.59 8.45 -7.43
N ASP A 540 1.72 7.19 -7.92
CA ASP A 540 2.88 6.34 -7.68
C ASP A 540 3.27 5.55 -8.95
N ALA A 541 4.58 5.38 -9.16
CA ALA A 541 5.08 4.61 -10.30
C ALA A 541 4.68 3.12 -10.22
N PRO A 542 4.44 2.48 -11.36
CA PRO A 542 4.52 2.97 -12.74
C PRO A 542 3.22 3.60 -13.25
N ASP A 543 2.19 3.68 -12.44
CA ASP A 543 0.84 4.05 -12.85
C ASP A 543 0.73 5.56 -13.17
N ASP A 544 1.69 6.36 -12.70
CA ASP A 544 1.90 7.76 -13.09
C ASP A 544 2.22 7.95 -14.58
N GLN A 545 2.53 6.85 -15.29
CA GLN A 545 2.82 6.85 -16.73
C GLN A 545 1.58 6.62 -17.61
N PHE A 546 0.40 6.39 -17.03
CA PHE A 546 -0.83 6.35 -17.81
C PHE A 546 -1.27 7.76 -18.23
N ASP A 547 -1.53 7.93 -19.53
CA ASP A 547 -2.04 9.19 -20.08
C ASP A 547 -3.53 9.39 -19.77
N LEU A 548 -4.27 8.28 -19.67
CA LEU A 548 -5.68 8.25 -19.30
C LEU A 548 -5.95 7.01 -18.45
N VAL A 549 -6.78 7.16 -17.42
CA VAL A 549 -7.33 6.04 -16.64
C VAL A 549 -8.85 6.04 -16.76
N ILE A 550 -9.37 4.97 -17.33
CA ILE A 550 -10.81 4.74 -17.48
C ILE A 550 -11.23 3.73 -16.40
N ASN A 551 -11.98 4.18 -15.42
CA ASN A 551 -12.50 3.33 -14.36
C ASN A 551 -13.72 2.55 -14.86
N LEU A 552 -13.66 1.22 -14.72
CA LEU A 552 -14.68 0.26 -15.12
C LEU A 552 -15.19 -0.52 -13.92
N GLU A 553 -16.43 -0.95 -13.95
CA GLU A 553 -17.02 -1.71 -12.86
C GLU A 553 -17.05 -3.22 -13.17
N PRO A 554 -16.46 -4.07 -12.33
CA PRO A 554 -16.49 -5.53 -12.54
C PRO A 554 -17.89 -6.16 -12.46
N THR A 555 -18.82 -5.52 -11.77
CA THR A 555 -20.18 -6.05 -11.48
C THR A 555 -21.21 -5.70 -12.54
N VAL A 556 -20.99 -4.66 -13.35
CA VAL A 556 -21.91 -4.27 -14.42
C VAL A 556 -21.66 -5.06 -15.71
N SER A 557 -22.55 -4.95 -16.68
CA SER A 557 -22.45 -5.62 -17.97
C SER A 557 -21.23 -5.14 -18.77
N SER A 558 -20.72 -5.98 -19.68
CA SER A 558 -19.69 -5.57 -20.63
C SER A 558 -20.17 -4.45 -21.53
N ARG A 559 -21.47 -4.38 -21.85
CA ARG A 559 -22.07 -3.34 -22.65
C ARG A 559 -21.95 -1.94 -22.02
N GLU A 560 -22.27 -1.83 -20.72
CA GLU A 560 -22.14 -0.58 -19.98
C GLU A 560 -20.67 -0.12 -19.89
N ASN A 561 -19.76 -1.03 -19.63
CA ASN A 561 -18.33 -0.72 -19.62
C ASN A 561 -17.79 -0.32 -21.00
N LEU A 562 -18.32 -0.91 -22.07
CA LEU A 562 -17.97 -0.56 -23.46
C LEU A 562 -18.34 0.89 -23.78
N GLU A 563 -19.52 1.32 -23.38
CA GLU A 563 -20.00 2.68 -23.55
C GLU A 563 -19.10 3.70 -22.82
N VAL A 564 -18.71 3.39 -21.57
CA VAL A 564 -17.78 4.22 -20.81
C VAL A 564 -16.42 4.35 -21.52
N ILE A 565 -15.88 3.25 -22.07
CA ILE A 565 -14.60 3.27 -22.79
C ILE A 565 -14.72 4.15 -24.04
N ILE A 566 -15.74 3.93 -24.87
CA ILE A 566 -15.92 4.66 -26.13
C ILE A 566 -16.09 6.16 -25.85
N GLY A 567 -16.96 6.52 -24.89
CA GLY A 567 -17.19 7.92 -24.50
C GLY A 567 -15.91 8.61 -24.05
N LYS A 568 -15.15 8.00 -23.13
CA LYS A 568 -13.91 8.59 -22.62
C LYS A 568 -12.80 8.65 -23.66
N MET A 569 -12.70 7.66 -24.54
CA MET A 569 -11.73 7.66 -25.63
C MET A 569 -12.05 8.72 -26.67
N ALA A 570 -13.33 8.89 -27.03
CA ALA A 570 -13.76 9.92 -27.99
C ALA A 570 -13.58 11.34 -27.42
N GLU A 571 -13.82 11.53 -26.13
CA GLU A 571 -13.59 12.80 -25.42
C GLU A 571 -12.11 13.18 -25.45
N THR A 572 -11.22 12.21 -25.13
CA THR A 572 -9.79 12.47 -24.97
C THR A 572 -9.01 12.46 -26.29
N TYR A 573 -9.36 11.56 -27.21
CA TYR A 573 -8.65 11.32 -28.48
C TYR A 573 -9.61 11.37 -29.68
N PRO A 574 -10.28 12.50 -29.97
CA PRO A 574 -11.32 12.58 -30.99
C PRO A 574 -10.83 12.20 -32.40
N LYS A 575 -9.57 12.49 -32.73
CA LYS A 575 -9.00 12.15 -34.05
C LYS A 575 -8.83 10.65 -34.31
N LEU A 576 -8.86 9.80 -33.28
CA LEU A 576 -8.92 8.35 -33.45
C LEU A 576 -10.25 7.88 -34.05
N PHE A 577 -11.27 8.70 -33.95
CA PHE A 577 -12.65 8.44 -34.41
C PHE A 577 -13.00 9.26 -35.66
N GLU A 578 -12.09 10.12 -36.14
CA GLU A 578 -12.32 10.97 -37.30
C GLU A 578 -12.58 10.12 -38.54
N GLY A 579 -13.65 10.45 -39.31
CA GLY A 579 -14.08 9.67 -40.47
C GLY A 579 -14.74 8.33 -40.19
N LYS A 580 -15.07 8.07 -38.88
CA LYS A 580 -15.86 6.87 -38.48
C LYS A 580 -17.17 7.35 -37.86
N ASP A 581 -18.24 6.66 -38.17
CA ASP A 581 -19.50 6.86 -37.49
C ASP A 581 -19.38 6.33 -36.06
N MET A 582 -19.87 7.10 -35.09
CA MET A 582 -19.92 6.63 -33.71
C MET A 582 -20.92 5.48 -33.62
N PRO A 583 -20.57 4.37 -32.96
CA PRO A 583 -21.43 3.20 -32.90
C PRO A 583 -22.72 3.52 -32.14
N THR A 584 -23.82 3.05 -32.71
CA THR A 584 -25.14 3.10 -32.06
C THR A 584 -25.22 2.05 -30.94
N ASP A 585 -26.27 2.14 -30.10
CA ASP A 585 -26.55 1.12 -29.09
C ASP A 585 -26.65 -0.27 -29.70
N ALA A 586 -27.32 -0.39 -30.87
CA ALA A 586 -27.47 -1.64 -31.60
C ALA A 586 -26.11 -2.18 -32.10
N ASP A 587 -25.19 -1.33 -32.55
CA ASP A 587 -23.85 -1.73 -33.00
C ASP A 587 -23.03 -2.26 -31.81
N MET A 588 -23.12 -1.59 -30.65
CA MET A 588 -22.42 -1.99 -29.43
C MET A 588 -22.96 -3.31 -28.88
N ASP A 589 -24.29 -3.50 -28.90
CA ASP A 589 -24.94 -4.75 -28.48
C ASP A 589 -24.52 -5.92 -29.42
N ALA A 590 -24.55 -5.69 -30.71
CA ALA A 590 -24.12 -6.68 -31.72
C ALA A 590 -22.63 -7.03 -31.59
N ALA A 591 -21.78 -6.05 -31.27
CA ALA A 591 -20.35 -6.30 -31.06
C ALA A 591 -20.07 -7.13 -29.77
N ILE A 592 -20.82 -6.90 -28.71
CA ILE A 592 -20.73 -7.71 -27.47
C ILE A 592 -21.25 -9.12 -27.72
N GLU A 593 -22.40 -9.27 -28.41
CA GLU A 593 -22.99 -10.57 -28.75
C GLU A 593 -22.02 -11.38 -29.60
N TRP A 594 -21.43 -10.77 -30.62
CA TRP A 594 -20.41 -11.39 -31.46
C TRP A 594 -19.19 -11.84 -30.64
N ALA A 595 -18.67 -10.98 -29.74
CA ALA A 595 -17.52 -11.30 -28.87
C ALA A 595 -17.82 -12.48 -27.93
N MET A 596 -19.07 -12.65 -27.52
CA MET A 596 -19.47 -13.71 -26.59
C MET A 596 -19.75 -15.04 -27.30
N ASN A 597 -20.36 -15.02 -28.48
CA ASN A 597 -20.94 -16.21 -29.14
C ASN A 597 -20.12 -16.71 -30.33
N GLU A 598 -19.53 -15.83 -31.11
CA GLU A 598 -18.87 -16.19 -32.37
C GLU A 598 -17.34 -16.27 -32.26
N TYR A 599 -16.75 -15.65 -31.25
CA TYR A 599 -15.30 -15.71 -31.06
C TYR A 599 -14.87 -17.08 -30.57
N SER A 600 -13.91 -17.68 -31.26
CA SER A 600 -13.20 -18.88 -30.84
C SER A 600 -11.71 -18.58 -30.79
N PRO A 601 -10.99 -18.86 -29.67
CA PRO A 601 -9.56 -18.59 -29.58
C PRO A 601 -8.77 -19.47 -30.55
N ASP A 602 -7.86 -18.87 -31.33
CA ASP A 602 -6.99 -19.56 -32.30
C ASP A 602 -6.04 -20.57 -31.66
N PHE A 603 -5.77 -20.40 -30.39
CA PHE A 603 -4.83 -21.21 -29.62
C PHE A 603 -5.42 -21.61 -28.26
N LYS A 604 -5.58 -22.93 -28.05
CA LYS A 604 -5.94 -23.48 -26.74
C LYS A 604 -4.72 -24.14 -26.12
N MET A 605 -4.25 -23.63 -25.00
CA MET A 605 -3.11 -24.18 -24.29
C MET A 605 -3.56 -25.33 -23.41
N ASP A 606 -3.21 -26.55 -23.78
CA ASP A 606 -3.40 -27.72 -22.93
C ASP A 606 -2.38 -27.73 -21.80
N LEU A 607 -2.77 -27.23 -20.64
CA LEU A 607 -1.97 -27.21 -19.43
C LEU A 607 -1.85 -28.59 -18.76
N SER A 608 -2.62 -29.58 -19.21
CA SER A 608 -2.60 -30.95 -18.67
C SER A 608 -1.32 -31.74 -19.06
N LYS A 609 -0.61 -31.35 -20.12
CA LYS A 609 0.53 -32.08 -20.69
C LYS A 609 1.92 -31.69 -20.21
N ASN A 610 2.06 -30.89 -19.18
CA ASN A 610 3.37 -30.41 -18.71
C ASN A 610 3.90 -31.13 -17.49
N LYS A 611 4.04 -32.46 -17.58
CA LYS A 611 4.97 -33.21 -16.71
C LYS A 611 5.82 -34.13 -17.60
N GLY A 612 6.98 -33.62 -18.01
CA GLY A 612 8.18 -34.38 -18.35
C GLY A 612 8.17 -35.11 -19.67
N LYS A 613 9.11 -34.80 -20.60
CA LYS A 613 10.23 -35.69 -20.94
C LYS A 613 11.00 -35.16 -22.15
N ASN A 614 12.23 -34.82 -21.97
CA ASN A 614 13.25 -35.10 -23.00
C ASN A 614 13.53 -36.62 -22.99
N LYS A 615 13.23 -37.26 -24.07
CA LYS A 615 14.02 -38.40 -24.63
C LYS A 615 13.49 -38.70 -26.04
N THR A 616 14.43 -38.76 -26.96
CA THR A 616 14.42 -39.12 -28.39
C THR A 616 13.67 -40.41 -28.71
N PRO A 617 13.18 -40.56 -29.94
CA PRO A 617 12.24 -41.62 -30.29
C PRO A 617 12.97 -42.91 -30.69
N ASN A 618 12.42 -44.02 -30.30
CA ASN A 618 12.58 -45.24 -31.08
C ASN A 618 11.24 -45.96 -31.23
N GLN A 619 10.95 -46.32 -32.47
CA GLN A 619 9.77 -47.03 -32.93
C GLN A 619 9.73 -48.47 -32.34
N ASN A 620 8.55 -48.90 -31.90
CA ASN A 620 7.92 -50.07 -32.44
C ASN A 620 6.54 -50.36 -31.81
N GLN A 621 5.66 -50.79 -32.69
CA GLN A 621 4.26 -51.14 -32.50
C GLN A 621 4.04 -52.26 -31.46
N LYS A 622 2.95 -52.25 -30.68
CA LYS A 622 1.91 -53.25 -30.73
C LYS A 622 0.72 -52.96 -29.79
N GLN A 623 -0.43 -53.29 -30.29
CA GLN A 623 -1.77 -53.23 -29.71
C GLN A 623 -1.95 -53.95 -28.37
N GLY A 624 -2.90 -53.51 -27.54
CA GLY A 624 -3.52 -54.32 -26.50
C GLY A 624 -4.19 -53.53 -25.36
N GLN A 625 -5.50 -53.40 -25.49
CA GLN A 625 -6.59 -53.33 -24.48
C GLN A 625 -6.35 -52.83 -23.06
N THR A 626 -7.09 -51.78 -22.73
CA THR A 626 -7.93 -51.49 -21.55
C THR A 626 -7.54 -52.03 -20.18
N GLN A 627 -7.24 -51.16 -19.28
CA GLN A 627 -7.78 -51.12 -17.93
C GLN A 627 -7.50 -49.76 -17.27
N GLN A 628 -8.54 -49.09 -16.76
CA GLN A 628 -8.49 -47.91 -15.94
C GLN A 628 -7.79 -48.23 -14.61
N GLN A 629 -6.64 -47.60 -14.37
CA GLN A 629 -6.09 -47.49 -13.02
C GLN A 629 -5.82 -46.01 -12.74
N THR A 630 -6.53 -45.49 -11.79
CA THR A 630 -6.32 -44.19 -11.13
C THR A 630 -4.88 -44.10 -10.63
N ARG A 631 -4.11 -43.17 -11.18
CA ARG A 631 -2.73 -42.88 -10.72
C ARG A 631 -2.76 -41.92 -9.53
N PRO A 632 -2.02 -42.20 -8.44
CA PRO A 632 -1.97 -41.31 -7.26
C PRO A 632 -1.31 -39.96 -7.56
N LYS A 633 -1.81 -38.92 -6.92
CA LYS A 633 -1.20 -37.56 -6.91
C LYS A 633 0.25 -37.68 -6.44
N LYS A 634 1.19 -37.07 -7.18
CA LYS A 634 2.60 -36.96 -6.71
C LYS A 634 2.62 -36.10 -5.46
N GLN A 635 3.01 -36.71 -4.34
CA GLN A 635 3.27 -35.99 -3.09
C GLN A 635 4.41 -34.95 -3.28
N PRO A 636 4.36 -33.79 -2.62
CA PRO A 636 5.47 -32.85 -2.59
C PRO A 636 6.73 -33.60 -2.09
N ARG A 637 7.88 -33.25 -2.67
CA ARG A 637 9.12 -33.97 -2.44
C ARG A 637 9.96 -33.27 -1.38
N MET A 638 10.36 -34.01 -0.34
CA MET A 638 11.22 -33.46 0.72
C MET A 638 12.47 -32.80 0.12
N GLU A 639 12.76 -31.57 0.53
CA GLU A 639 13.91 -30.78 0.03
C GLU A 639 15.06 -30.77 1.04
N TYR A 640 14.77 -30.53 2.32
CA TYR A 640 15.77 -30.56 3.38
C TYR A 640 15.12 -30.76 4.74
N PHE A 641 15.93 -31.19 5.72
CA PHE A 641 15.60 -31.21 7.13
C PHE A 641 16.35 -30.09 7.86
N SER A 642 15.71 -29.46 8.83
CA SER A 642 16.27 -28.34 9.57
C SER A 642 15.77 -28.26 11.00
N VAL A 643 16.51 -27.55 11.83
CA VAL A 643 16.07 -27.10 13.17
C VAL A 643 15.67 -25.64 13.07
N ARG A 644 14.36 -25.34 13.14
CA ARG A 644 13.84 -23.97 13.13
C ARG A 644 13.93 -23.36 14.52
N VAL A 645 14.29 -22.09 14.59
CA VAL A 645 14.37 -21.31 15.83
C VAL A 645 13.47 -20.07 15.74
N ASP A 646 13.10 -19.51 16.89
CA ASP A 646 12.25 -18.34 16.98
C ASP A 646 12.91 -17.10 16.38
N ALA A 647 12.25 -16.51 15.37
CA ALA A 647 12.78 -15.35 14.66
C ALA A 647 12.81 -14.07 15.50
N GLN A 648 11.89 -13.90 16.46
CA GLN A 648 11.86 -12.72 17.33
C GLN A 648 13.04 -12.78 18.30
N ARG A 649 13.35 -13.97 18.81
CA ARG A 649 14.46 -14.18 19.72
C ARG A 649 15.80 -13.90 19.04
N ILE A 650 16.02 -14.42 17.82
CA ILE A 650 17.23 -14.12 17.04
C ILE A 650 17.38 -12.63 16.76
N ASN A 651 16.30 -11.96 16.34
CA ASN A 651 16.35 -10.51 16.09
C ASN A 651 16.65 -9.71 17.36
N SER A 652 16.08 -10.09 18.52
CA SER A 652 16.38 -9.43 19.79
C SER A 652 17.85 -9.61 20.20
N ILE A 653 18.43 -10.78 19.93
CA ILE A 653 19.85 -11.06 20.20
C ILE A 653 20.74 -10.21 19.29
N LEU A 654 20.43 -10.14 17.99
CA LEU A 654 21.16 -9.29 17.05
C LEU A 654 21.09 -7.81 17.46
N GLU A 655 19.93 -7.32 17.87
CA GLU A 655 19.80 -5.95 18.38
C GLU A 655 20.63 -5.70 19.64
N ALA A 656 20.67 -6.66 20.55
CA ALA A 656 21.48 -6.57 21.75
C ALA A 656 22.99 -6.59 21.43
N ILE A 657 23.44 -7.45 20.51
CA ILE A 657 24.85 -7.55 20.07
C ILE A 657 25.33 -6.23 19.46
N PHE A 658 24.52 -5.60 18.58
CA PHE A 658 24.92 -4.40 17.85
C PHE A 658 24.50 -3.08 18.51
N LYS A 659 23.89 -3.13 19.71
CA LYS A 659 23.43 -1.93 20.42
C LYS A 659 24.54 -0.92 20.70
N ASP A 660 25.67 -1.43 21.19
CA ASP A 660 26.81 -0.64 21.59
C ASP A 660 28.05 -0.85 20.68
N ALA A 661 27.85 -1.47 19.52
CA ALA A 661 28.90 -1.72 18.55
C ALA A 661 29.27 -0.43 17.78
N ASP A 662 30.56 -0.27 17.50
CA ASP A 662 31.05 0.83 16.68
C ASP A 662 30.48 0.82 15.26
N SER A 663 30.71 1.94 14.53
CA SER A 663 30.12 2.13 13.20
C SER A 663 30.54 1.10 12.17
N ASP A 664 31.78 0.64 12.22
CA ASP A 664 32.33 -0.27 11.22
C ASP A 664 31.88 -1.71 11.52
N THR A 665 31.93 -2.12 12.78
CA THR A 665 31.44 -3.43 13.24
C THR A 665 29.95 -3.63 12.94
N ALA A 666 29.13 -2.61 13.14
CA ALA A 666 27.69 -2.68 12.88
C ALA A 666 27.30 -2.44 11.41
N LYS A 667 28.23 -2.14 10.52
CA LYS A 667 27.97 -1.74 9.12
C LYS A 667 27.12 -2.75 8.37
N MET A 668 27.55 -4.02 8.36
CA MET A 668 26.82 -5.10 7.65
C MET A 668 25.43 -5.33 8.24
N TYR A 669 25.29 -5.37 9.56
CA TYR A 669 23.98 -5.52 10.21
C TYR A 669 23.03 -4.38 9.88
N ARG A 670 23.51 -3.13 9.90
CA ARG A 670 22.71 -1.96 9.51
C ARG A 670 22.28 -2.03 8.06
N GLN A 671 23.17 -2.45 7.15
CA GLN A 671 22.85 -2.65 5.75
C GLN A 671 21.73 -3.70 5.58
N LEU A 672 21.84 -4.86 6.22
CA LEU A 672 20.82 -5.91 6.18
C LEU A 672 19.47 -5.41 6.71
N LYS A 673 19.47 -4.63 7.80
CA LYS A 673 18.25 -4.07 8.39
C LYS A 673 17.60 -3.02 7.47
N GLN A 674 18.39 -2.10 6.92
CA GLN A 674 17.91 -1.04 6.02
C GLN A 674 17.37 -1.58 4.70
N THR A 675 18.03 -2.59 4.14
CA THR A 675 17.64 -3.21 2.87
C THR A 675 16.59 -4.30 3.05
N ARG A 676 16.15 -4.58 4.30
CA ARG A 676 15.20 -5.65 4.66
C ARG A 676 15.67 -7.03 4.19
N ARG A 677 16.98 -7.29 4.31
CA ARG A 677 17.64 -8.52 3.86
C ARG A 677 17.92 -9.50 5.00
N ILE A 678 17.51 -9.21 6.23
CA ILE A 678 17.48 -10.18 7.34
C ILE A 678 16.44 -11.24 6.97
N GLN A 679 16.80 -12.54 7.14
CA GLN A 679 15.91 -13.65 6.81
C GLN A 679 14.61 -13.58 7.64
N PRO A 680 13.44 -13.85 7.05
CA PRO A 680 12.17 -13.83 7.77
C PRO A 680 12.01 -15.04 8.71
N GLU A 681 12.73 -16.13 8.45
CA GLU A 681 12.76 -17.36 9.25
C GLU A 681 14.21 -17.82 9.41
N PHE A 682 14.53 -18.34 10.59
CA PHE A 682 15.86 -18.79 10.93
C PHE A 682 15.87 -20.30 11.21
N HIS A 683 16.85 -20.97 10.67
CA HIS A 683 17.02 -22.41 10.87
C HIS A 683 18.47 -22.86 10.72
N VAL A 684 18.80 -23.97 11.33
CA VAL A 684 20.01 -24.74 11.08
C VAL A 684 19.68 -25.85 10.10
N THR A 685 20.32 -25.91 8.95
CA THR A 685 20.13 -27.01 7.98
C THR A 685 20.83 -28.25 8.48
N LEU A 686 20.10 -29.33 8.70
CA LEU A 686 20.66 -30.65 9.07
C LEU A 686 21.22 -31.35 7.84
N ILE A 687 20.37 -31.53 6.84
CA ILE A 687 20.75 -32.16 5.57
C ILE A 687 19.84 -31.66 4.45
N HIS A 688 20.46 -31.35 3.32
CA HIS A 688 19.72 -30.98 2.09
C HIS A 688 19.68 -32.20 1.15
N ARG A 689 18.64 -32.32 0.37
CA ARG A 689 18.43 -33.40 -0.60
C ARG A 689 19.61 -33.60 -1.56
N ALA A 690 20.35 -32.55 -1.87
CA ALA A 690 21.54 -32.64 -2.71
C ALA A 690 22.61 -33.58 -2.10
N SER A 691 22.72 -33.63 -0.77
CA SER A 691 23.67 -34.48 -0.02
C SER A 691 23.04 -35.79 0.48
N ALA A 692 21.78 -36.06 0.14
CA ALA A 692 21.02 -37.21 0.61
C ALA A 692 21.61 -38.55 0.11
N GLN A 693 22.24 -38.58 -1.07
CA GLN A 693 22.82 -39.79 -1.64
C GLN A 693 24.12 -40.19 -0.93
N GLU A 694 24.91 -39.21 -0.51
CA GLU A 694 26.17 -39.42 0.22
C GLU A 694 25.90 -39.76 1.70
N ASN A 695 24.79 -39.32 2.26
CA ASN A 695 24.38 -39.52 3.66
C ASN A 695 23.06 -40.28 3.74
N LYS A 696 22.94 -41.35 2.97
CA LYS A 696 21.65 -42.02 2.74
C LYS A 696 21.01 -42.55 4.04
N SER A 697 21.79 -43.17 4.94
CA SER A 697 21.28 -43.75 6.19
C SER A 697 20.66 -42.64 7.09
N TYR A 698 21.29 -41.46 7.17
CA TYR A 698 20.80 -40.33 7.95
C TYR A 698 19.56 -39.72 7.33
N TRP A 699 19.56 -39.54 6.00
CA TRP A 699 18.41 -39.04 5.26
C TRP A 699 17.18 -39.93 5.39
N ASP A 700 17.35 -41.25 5.19
CA ASP A 700 16.26 -42.23 5.24
C ASP A 700 15.66 -42.33 6.67
N ARG A 701 16.51 -42.21 7.70
CA ARG A 701 16.08 -42.18 9.09
C ARG A 701 15.24 -40.94 9.43
N LEU A 702 15.65 -39.77 8.93
CA LEU A 702 14.84 -38.53 9.08
C LEU A 702 13.52 -38.59 8.30
N LEU A 703 13.50 -39.24 7.14
CA LEU A 703 12.28 -39.48 6.37
C LEU A 703 11.32 -40.41 7.10
N GLN A 704 11.85 -41.47 7.69
CA GLN A 704 11.07 -42.43 8.48
C GLN A 704 10.46 -41.73 9.70
N LEU A 705 11.24 -40.93 10.43
CA LEU A 705 10.77 -40.14 11.56
C LEU A 705 9.65 -39.18 11.13
N HIS A 706 9.84 -38.45 10.04
CA HIS A 706 8.85 -37.56 9.50
C HIS A 706 7.54 -38.30 9.18
N SER A 707 7.63 -39.47 8.55
CA SER A 707 6.45 -40.26 8.21
C SER A 707 5.72 -40.74 9.47
N THR A 708 6.45 -41.24 10.46
CA THR A 708 5.87 -41.70 11.72
C THR A 708 5.09 -40.59 12.44
N VAL A 709 5.68 -39.39 12.56
CA VAL A 709 5.03 -38.24 13.19
C VAL A 709 3.83 -37.73 12.37
N TYR A 710 3.96 -37.73 11.03
CA TYR A 710 2.88 -37.34 10.14
C TYR A 710 1.66 -38.28 10.25
N ASP A 711 1.91 -39.61 10.28
CA ASP A 711 0.88 -40.62 10.32
C ASP A 711 0.21 -40.71 11.72
N ALA A 712 0.93 -40.32 12.78
CA ALA A 712 0.39 -40.29 14.16
C ALA A 712 -0.45 -39.01 14.44
N THR A 713 -0.43 -38.02 13.57
CA THR A 713 -1.17 -36.78 13.78
C THR A 713 -2.60 -36.89 13.26
N ASP A 714 -3.58 -36.38 14.04
CA ASP A 714 -5.01 -36.33 13.66
C ASP A 714 -5.18 -35.76 12.23
N PRO A 715 -5.93 -36.43 11.35
CA PRO A 715 -6.15 -35.97 9.97
C PRO A 715 -6.68 -34.55 9.84
N THR A 716 -7.35 -34.01 10.85
CA THR A 716 -7.84 -32.62 10.89
C THR A 716 -6.78 -31.59 11.25
N GLN A 717 -5.66 -32.04 11.83
CA GLN A 717 -4.52 -31.21 12.24
C GLN A 717 -3.21 -31.54 11.50
N GLN A 718 -3.26 -32.44 10.51
CA GLN A 718 -2.09 -32.84 9.75
C GLN A 718 -1.48 -31.65 9.01
N SER A 719 -0.28 -31.24 9.44
CA SER A 719 0.56 -30.28 8.74
C SER A 719 1.55 -31.02 7.86
N MET A 720 1.80 -30.53 6.66
CA MET A 720 2.88 -31.06 5.79
C MET A 720 4.27 -30.92 6.40
N GLU A 721 4.41 -30.06 7.43
CA GLU A 721 5.65 -29.84 8.18
C GLU A 721 5.42 -30.13 9.68
N PRO A 722 5.19 -31.40 10.07
CA PRO A 722 4.97 -31.76 11.46
C PRO A 722 6.19 -31.42 12.34
N ASP A 723 5.94 -31.25 13.63
CA ASP A 723 6.99 -31.08 14.63
C ASP A 723 7.60 -32.45 14.98
N MET A 724 8.82 -32.68 14.48
CA MET A 724 9.52 -33.97 14.63
C MET A 724 10.27 -34.10 15.97
N GLY A 725 10.34 -33.03 16.77
CA GLY A 725 11.02 -33.01 18.06
C GLY A 725 11.69 -31.69 18.40
N LYS A 726 12.20 -31.59 19.60
CA LYS A 726 12.86 -30.39 20.14
C LYS A 726 14.38 -30.61 20.22
N CYS A 727 15.14 -29.54 19.94
CA CYS A 727 16.59 -29.53 20.01
C CYS A 727 17.06 -28.17 20.53
N GLY A 728 17.96 -28.15 21.52
CA GLY A 728 18.64 -26.93 21.94
C GLY A 728 19.64 -26.46 20.88
N VAL A 729 19.61 -25.15 20.56
CA VAL A 729 20.52 -24.53 19.62
C VAL A 729 21.37 -23.48 20.33
N HIS A 730 22.63 -23.78 20.56
CA HIS A 730 23.57 -22.91 21.25
C HIS A 730 24.21 -21.93 20.27
N LEU A 731 24.01 -20.63 20.47
CA LEU A 731 24.67 -19.59 19.67
C LEU A 731 26.10 -19.37 20.20
N GLU A 732 27.11 -19.57 19.36
CA GLU A 732 28.49 -19.46 19.77
C GLU A 732 29.17 -18.19 19.25
N ARG A 733 29.04 -17.91 17.96
CA ARG A 733 29.69 -16.78 17.30
C ARG A 733 28.79 -16.20 16.21
N LEU A 734 28.94 -14.92 15.93
CA LEU A 734 28.42 -14.24 14.73
C LEU A 734 29.63 -14.03 13.80
N VAL A 735 29.51 -14.48 12.54
CA VAL A 735 30.54 -14.36 11.50
C VAL A 735 29.96 -13.68 10.28
N TRP A 736 30.68 -12.72 9.71
CA TRP A 736 30.22 -12.00 8.52
C TRP A 736 31.39 -11.47 7.67
N ASP A 737 31.11 -11.26 6.38
CA ASP A 737 31.94 -10.50 5.44
C ASP A 737 31.10 -9.39 4.76
N ASP A 738 31.56 -8.88 3.63
CA ASP A 738 30.83 -7.88 2.83
C ASP A 738 29.60 -8.45 2.08
N LYS A 739 29.42 -9.78 2.07
CA LYS A 739 28.38 -10.49 1.32
C LYS A 739 27.25 -11.02 2.19
N LEU A 740 27.56 -11.58 3.35
CA LEU A 740 26.56 -12.21 4.20
C LEU A 740 26.97 -12.27 5.67
N MET A 741 25.99 -12.58 6.53
CA MET A 741 26.15 -12.72 7.97
C MET A 741 25.47 -14.01 8.43
N CYS A 742 26.13 -14.78 9.32
CA CYS A 742 25.56 -16.00 9.90
C CYS A 742 26.01 -16.21 11.35
N PHE A 743 25.21 -16.89 12.15
CA PHE A 743 25.62 -17.44 13.44
C PHE A 743 26.26 -18.82 13.27
N VAL A 744 27.38 -19.04 13.89
CA VAL A 744 27.91 -20.38 14.17
C VAL A 744 27.18 -20.89 15.40
N VAL A 745 26.68 -22.13 15.32
CA VAL A 745 25.90 -22.74 16.38
C VAL A 745 26.34 -24.16 16.69
N ARG A 746 25.93 -24.64 17.86
CA ARG A 746 26.06 -26.05 18.24
C ARG A 746 24.68 -26.58 18.61
N LEU A 747 24.33 -27.76 18.13
CA LEU A 747 23.10 -28.46 18.45
C LEU A 747 23.29 -29.37 19.66
N ASP A 748 22.26 -29.48 20.52
CA ASP A 748 22.19 -30.56 21.49
C ASP A 748 22.00 -31.88 20.75
N GLY A 749 22.87 -32.85 21.03
CA GLY A 749 22.95 -34.07 20.25
C GLY A 749 21.72 -35.01 20.38
N ALA A 750 20.91 -34.86 21.41
CA ALA A 750 19.78 -35.74 21.66
C ALA A 750 18.43 -35.02 21.43
N VAL A 751 17.56 -35.63 20.66
CA VAL A 751 16.16 -35.16 20.48
C VAL A 751 15.22 -36.06 21.25
N THR A 752 14.40 -35.47 22.10
CA THR A 752 13.26 -36.16 22.69
C THR A 752 12.14 -36.19 21.66
N LEU A 753 11.89 -37.38 21.11
CA LEU A 753 10.77 -37.59 20.18
C LEU A 753 9.47 -37.72 21.00
N GLN A 754 8.39 -37.10 20.53
CA GLN A 754 7.06 -37.41 21.00
C GLN A 754 6.60 -38.74 20.37
N ALA A 755 6.87 -39.87 21.03
CA ALA A 755 6.24 -41.14 20.72
C ALA A 755 5.10 -41.39 21.72
N ASP A 756 4.02 -42.01 21.25
CA ASP A 756 2.85 -42.36 22.07
C ASP A 756 3.26 -43.05 23.35
N GLU A 757 2.55 -42.72 24.46
CA GLU A 757 2.76 -43.28 25.83
C GLU A 757 2.57 -44.79 25.90
N ASP A 758 2.13 -45.48 24.82
CA ASP A 758 1.80 -46.93 24.83
C ASP A 758 2.92 -47.86 24.33
N HIS A 759 4.03 -47.35 23.82
CA HIS A 759 5.20 -48.18 23.43
C HIS A 759 6.45 -47.63 24.07
N GLY A 760 6.78 -48.13 25.27
CA GLY A 760 7.94 -47.74 26.06
C GLY A 760 9.26 -47.87 25.29
N GLY A 761 9.88 -46.74 24.98
CA GLY A 761 11.23 -46.64 24.45
C GLY A 761 11.48 -45.20 23.97
N ASN A 762 12.03 -44.34 24.82
CA ASN A 762 12.67 -43.12 24.41
C ASN A 762 13.91 -43.50 23.55
N GLU A 763 13.78 -43.56 22.22
CA GLU A 763 14.95 -43.61 21.35
C GLU A 763 15.55 -42.22 21.25
N GLU A 764 16.71 -42.05 21.87
CA GLU A 764 17.52 -40.86 21.67
C GLU A 764 18.03 -40.82 20.23
N PHE A 765 17.50 -39.86 19.44
CA PHE A 765 17.98 -39.61 18.08
C PHE A 765 19.07 -38.56 18.10
N ASN A 766 20.26 -38.89 17.65
CA ASN A 766 21.39 -37.94 17.60
C ASN A 766 21.30 -37.05 16.34
N LEU A 767 20.98 -35.75 16.54
CA LEU A 767 20.94 -34.77 15.45
C LEU A 767 22.33 -34.28 15.10
N VAL A 768 22.70 -34.42 13.85
CA VAL A 768 23.95 -33.89 13.28
C VAL A 768 23.65 -33.06 12.04
N THR A 769 24.48 -32.07 11.77
CA THR A 769 24.44 -31.37 10.48
C THR A 769 25.47 -32.00 9.52
N VAL A 770 25.08 -32.14 8.27
CA VAL A 770 25.98 -32.58 7.20
C VAL A 770 26.94 -31.47 6.75
N ASN A 771 26.57 -30.23 7.02
CA ASN A 771 27.44 -29.09 6.76
C ASN A 771 28.65 -29.11 7.69
N PRO A 772 29.86 -28.73 7.22
CA PRO A 772 31.08 -28.70 8.04
C PRO A 772 30.96 -27.88 9.32
N VAL A 773 30.17 -26.81 9.28
CA VAL A 773 29.86 -25.94 10.42
C VAL A 773 28.33 -25.75 10.52
N ALA A 774 27.77 -26.09 11.66
CA ALA A 774 26.37 -25.80 11.96
C ALA A 774 26.18 -24.29 12.04
N HIS A 775 25.20 -23.74 11.31
CA HIS A 775 25.02 -22.31 11.24
C HIS A 775 23.58 -21.90 10.96
N ILE A 776 23.26 -20.64 11.32
CA ILE A 776 22.01 -19.95 10.97
C ILE A 776 22.37 -18.75 10.10
N THR A 777 21.92 -18.70 8.85
CA THR A 777 22.11 -17.53 7.99
C THR A 777 21.24 -16.38 8.47
N VAL A 778 21.86 -15.25 8.83
CA VAL A 778 21.15 -14.02 9.26
C VAL A 778 20.61 -13.24 8.06
N GLY A 779 21.44 -13.05 7.04
CA GLY A 779 21.06 -12.33 5.84
C GLY A 779 22.17 -12.21 4.81
N THR A 780 21.81 -11.75 3.60
CA THR A 780 22.74 -11.57 2.48
C THR A 780 22.64 -10.14 1.93
N ALA A 781 23.77 -9.55 1.53
CA ALA A 781 23.88 -8.15 1.12
C ALA A 781 22.99 -7.76 -0.08
N ASN A 782 22.75 -8.70 -1.02
CA ASN A 782 21.88 -8.50 -2.17
C ASN A 782 21.20 -9.81 -2.63
N GLN A 783 20.29 -9.72 -3.61
CA GLN A 783 19.51 -10.87 -4.10
C GLN A 783 20.36 -11.89 -4.89
N GLY A 784 21.50 -11.49 -5.42
CA GLY A 784 22.39 -12.36 -6.18
C GLY A 784 23.21 -13.31 -5.30
N ILE A 785 23.21 -13.12 -3.97
CA ILE A 785 23.95 -13.93 -3.01
C ILE A 785 23.00 -14.93 -2.37
N PRO A 786 23.08 -16.23 -2.73
CA PRO A 786 22.22 -17.24 -2.12
C PRO A 786 22.67 -17.56 -0.68
N PRO A 787 21.73 -17.85 0.24
CA PRO A 787 22.06 -18.18 1.65
C PRO A 787 23.04 -19.33 1.83
N LYS A 788 23.09 -20.30 0.89
CA LYS A 788 24.05 -21.42 0.92
C LYS A 788 25.52 -20.99 0.92
N MET A 789 25.85 -19.76 0.50
CA MET A 789 27.20 -19.21 0.56
C MET A 789 27.71 -19.02 1.99
N SER A 790 26.84 -19.14 3.01
CA SER A 790 27.29 -19.23 4.41
C SER A 790 28.29 -20.39 4.63
N ASN A 791 28.14 -21.52 3.92
CA ASN A 791 29.10 -22.61 3.99
C ASN A 791 30.50 -22.20 3.47
N GLU A 792 30.54 -21.40 2.38
CA GLU A 792 31.80 -20.91 1.82
C GLU A 792 32.45 -19.87 2.75
N LEU A 793 31.68 -18.97 3.32
CA LEU A 793 32.18 -18.03 4.30
C LEU A 793 32.78 -18.76 5.52
N LEU A 794 32.04 -19.71 6.07
CA LEU A 794 32.48 -20.44 7.26
C LEU A 794 33.66 -21.36 6.98
N GLN A 795 33.78 -21.92 5.78
CA GLN A 795 34.95 -22.70 5.37
C GLN A 795 36.19 -21.79 5.29
N ARG A 796 36.06 -20.58 4.72
CA ARG A 796 37.14 -19.59 4.70
C ARG A 796 37.52 -19.16 6.13
N TRP A 797 36.49 -18.87 6.97
CA TRP A 797 36.73 -18.53 8.36
C TRP A 797 37.49 -19.60 9.16
N LEU A 798 37.19 -20.87 8.96
CA LEU A 798 37.92 -21.98 9.57
C LEU A 798 39.39 -22.07 9.09
N ASN A 799 39.64 -21.77 7.82
CA ASN A 799 40.98 -21.88 7.21
C ASN A 799 41.85 -20.64 7.44
N GLU A 800 41.25 -19.44 7.39
CA GLU A 800 41.96 -18.15 7.32
C GLU A 800 41.84 -17.35 8.63
N GLY A 801 40.81 -17.65 9.46
CA GLY A 801 40.48 -16.85 10.63
C GLY A 801 39.87 -15.51 10.24
N SER A 802 39.78 -14.60 11.21
CA SER A 802 39.26 -13.24 11.03
C SER A 802 40.32 -12.16 10.80
N ASN A 803 41.59 -12.48 10.97
CA ASN A 803 42.71 -11.53 10.81
C ASN A 803 43.08 -11.41 9.32
N ASP A 804 43.01 -10.17 8.79
CA ASP A 804 43.37 -9.78 7.41
C ASP A 804 42.60 -10.49 6.25
N SER A 805 41.60 -11.31 6.57
CA SER A 805 40.84 -12.09 5.60
C SER A 805 39.58 -11.38 5.05
N GLY A 806 39.27 -10.19 5.58
CA GLY A 806 38.02 -9.50 5.32
C GLY A 806 36.78 -10.16 5.97
N ILE A 807 37.03 -11.13 6.86
CA ILE A 807 36.02 -11.83 7.65
C ILE A 807 36.00 -11.24 9.05
N ASN A 808 34.83 -10.88 9.52
CA ASN A 808 34.63 -10.38 10.86
C ASN A 808 33.96 -11.44 11.72
N GLU A 809 34.29 -11.47 13.00
CA GLU A 809 33.64 -12.36 13.95
C GLU A 809 33.39 -11.68 15.30
N MET A 810 32.39 -12.16 16.00
CA MET A 810 32.05 -11.71 17.35
C MET A 810 31.49 -12.89 18.15
N ALA A 811 32.08 -13.15 19.30
CA ALA A 811 31.57 -14.18 20.23
C ALA A 811 30.23 -13.71 20.81
N VAL A 812 29.25 -14.60 20.89
CA VAL A 812 28.00 -14.33 21.59
C VAL A 812 28.26 -14.38 23.09
N LYS A 813 28.03 -13.24 23.75
CA LYS A 813 28.24 -13.13 25.20
C LYS A 813 27.17 -13.89 25.98
N GLY A 814 27.59 -14.70 26.94
CA GLY A 814 26.72 -15.52 27.77
C GLY A 814 26.37 -16.87 27.13
N HIS A 815 25.70 -17.73 27.87
CA HIS A 815 25.25 -19.04 27.38
C HIS A 815 23.85 -18.90 26.77
N VAL A 816 23.78 -18.62 25.46
CA VAL A 816 22.51 -18.41 24.76
C VAL A 816 22.08 -19.70 24.10
N VAL A 817 21.01 -20.30 24.62
CA VAL A 817 20.38 -21.50 24.06
C VAL A 817 18.98 -21.13 23.56
N LEU A 818 18.66 -21.55 22.35
CA LEU A 818 17.35 -21.35 21.73
C LEU A 818 16.62 -22.69 21.62
N ASP A 819 15.31 -22.66 21.85
CA ASP A 819 14.44 -23.79 21.58
C ASP A 819 14.27 -23.98 20.08
N GLY A 820 14.87 -25.03 19.55
CA GLY A 820 14.76 -25.43 18.16
C GLY A 820 13.68 -26.48 17.94
N ARG A 821 13.02 -26.46 16.77
CA ARG A 821 12.02 -27.43 16.32
C ARG A 821 12.52 -28.13 15.07
N VAL A 822 12.61 -29.45 15.13
CA VAL A 822 13.00 -30.26 13.98
C VAL A 822 11.86 -30.33 12.98
N LYS A 823 12.12 -29.95 11.73
CA LYS A 823 11.12 -29.89 10.65
C LYS A 823 11.68 -30.46 9.35
N GLY A 824 10.84 -31.20 8.64
CA GLY A 824 11.05 -31.52 7.23
C GLY A 824 10.44 -30.43 6.36
N VAL A 825 11.17 -29.94 5.34
CA VAL A 825 10.71 -28.89 4.45
C VAL A 825 10.59 -29.42 3.02
N PHE A 826 9.42 -29.21 2.43
CA PHE A 826 9.12 -29.66 1.08
C PHE A 826 9.48 -28.60 0.04
N GLY A 827 10.06 -29.05 -1.06
CA GLY A 827 10.31 -28.18 -2.22
C GLY A 827 9.00 -27.70 -2.84
N LYS A 828 8.98 -26.48 -3.37
CA LYS A 828 7.84 -25.96 -4.13
C LYS A 828 7.59 -26.89 -5.31
N ALA A 829 6.35 -27.43 -5.39
CA ALA A 829 5.90 -28.34 -6.43
C ALA A 829 5.94 -27.71 -7.83
#